data_ccd5055a478049635ca554236f174f84
#
_entry.id   ccd5055a478049635ca554236f174f84
#
_cell.length_a   1.000
_cell.length_b   1.000
_cell.length_c   1.000
_cell.angle_alpha   90.00
_cell.angle_beta   90.00
_cell.angle_gamma   90.00
#
_symmetry.space_group_name_H-M   'P 1'
#
loop_
_entity.id
_entity.type
_entity.pdbx_description
1 polymer ?
#
loop_
_entity_poly.entity_id
_entity_poly.type
_entity_poly.pdbx_seq_one_letter_code
_entity_poly.pdbx_strand_id
1 'polypeptide(L)'
;MASASFSVAAAPDLIPIEDFVKHSTYSSVKISPTGEYLAMTVDRGDQDVLTVLRTSDLKVIKLNELPDKKSVGSFYWTSPNRLLFNAVRKLGKYEQPFGTGEWFAVNADGTQPRPLIFYGTRDATQRGKTVGNERFSLLDTLRDDDQNVVMEVDYPRSSEGSGTEVVLMDTVSGRRKSLARAPRENCGIALDEAKQPRFAVCSSSKDEEGEYEERSELYRLESSGKWTLVSASKADGKHVSIEYTAPDGTVYARQSDDKSPAAIGTLDTTTGAFAPLFQDKIADISHMIWSTDQQRLIAVATEAGAPNVKLIDESHPDAELYASLAAAFPGQMVDFSSYTQDGKQIVVSVYSDNNPGELYLYDRSTGKARFLMQGRQWLDKNKMASVKPISFTSRDGKQVYGYLTIPHGSNGKNLPMIVNPHGGPIGPRDNWGFNSEAQLFANRGYLVLQVNFRGSGGYGKAFQDAGHRQWGQGIQNDILDATHWAIKQGYADKDRICIYGGSFGGYSSLMAPAREPDLYKCAFGYVGVYDMEMMFEKGDIPERESGLRFLRRTLGTDKAELRATSPTSLVKNIKIPVYLAAGARDARAVPEQTEAMNRALIAGGNPPEGMIIQSGEMHGFYKEENNLKLYTEMLNFFARHIGGAGATK
;
A
#
# COMPACT_ATOMS: atom_id res chain seq x y z
N MET A 1 3.76 6.42 -59.48
CA MET A 1 3.18 5.53 -58.45
C MET A 1 4.28 5.26 -57.41
N ALA A 2 4.20 5.94 -56.30
CA ALA A 2 5.16 5.73 -55.20
C ALA A 2 4.57 4.67 -54.27
N SER A 3 5.16 3.49 -54.20
CA SER A 3 4.80 2.44 -53.28
C SER A 3 5.22 2.87 -51.85
N ALA A 4 4.25 3.23 -51.02
CA ALA A 4 4.47 3.39 -49.60
C ALA A 4 4.75 2.03 -48.96
N SER A 5 5.99 1.77 -48.60
CA SER A 5 6.38 0.62 -47.78
C SER A 5 5.84 0.85 -46.36
N PHE A 6 4.75 0.18 -46.01
CA PHE A 6 4.39 0.05 -44.61
C PHE A 6 5.40 -0.84 -43.92
N SER A 7 6.26 -0.29 -43.09
CA SER A 7 7.07 -1.09 -42.17
C SER A 7 6.12 -1.75 -41.18
N VAL A 8 5.92 -3.05 -41.32
CA VAL A 8 5.28 -3.87 -40.29
C VAL A 8 6.18 -3.81 -39.06
N ALA A 9 5.75 -3.10 -38.03
CA ALA A 9 6.42 -3.19 -36.74
C ALA A 9 6.47 -4.66 -36.35
N ALA A 10 7.65 -5.14 -35.96
CA ALA A 10 7.80 -6.50 -35.45
C ALA A 10 6.79 -6.70 -34.31
N ALA A 11 6.12 -7.85 -34.31
CA ALA A 11 5.22 -8.21 -33.23
C ALA A 11 5.98 -8.12 -31.89
N PRO A 12 5.43 -7.47 -30.85
CA PRO A 12 6.11 -7.36 -29.59
C PRO A 12 6.47 -8.76 -29.05
N ASP A 13 7.66 -8.87 -28.48
CA ASP A 13 8.15 -10.09 -27.84
C ASP A 13 7.29 -10.34 -26.59
N LEU A 14 6.25 -11.17 -26.73
CA LEU A 14 5.26 -11.41 -25.68
C LEU A 14 5.90 -12.18 -24.53
N ILE A 15 5.97 -11.56 -23.37
CA ILE A 15 6.40 -12.21 -22.14
C ILE A 15 5.24 -13.09 -21.63
N PRO A 16 5.49 -14.33 -21.19
CA PRO A 16 4.46 -15.20 -20.64
C PRO A 16 3.64 -14.53 -19.53
N ILE A 17 2.33 -14.76 -19.49
CA ILE A 17 1.45 -14.20 -18.44
C ILE A 17 1.93 -14.65 -17.06
N GLU A 18 2.38 -15.90 -16.95
CA GLU A 18 2.96 -16.50 -15.77
C GLU A 18 4.05 -15.64 -15.13
N ASP A 19 4.88 -14.99 -15.95
CA ASP A 19 5.99 -14.17 -15.47
C ASP A 19 5.51 -12.87 -14.81
N PHE A 20 4.33 -12.37 -15.16
CA PHE A 20 3.73 -11.20 -14.50
C PHE A 20 2.94 -11.58 -13.25
N VAL A 21 2.36 -12.78 -13.18
CA VAL A 21 1.55 -13.22 -12.04
C VAL A 21 2.37 -13.87 -10.93
N LYS A 22 3.57 -14.40 -11.25
CA LYS A 22 4.49 -14.94 -10.23
C LYS A 22 4.77 -13.91 -9.14
N HIS A 23 4.73 -14.35 -7.90
CA HIS A 23 5.16 -13.54 -6.78
C HIS A 23 6.66 -13.25 -6.84
N SER A 24 7.11 -12.18 -6.19
CA SER A 24 8.54 -11.93 -6.03
C SER A 24 9.18 -13.05 -5.22
N THR A 25 10.37 -13.48 -5.59
CA THR A 25 11.10 -14.53 -4.86
C THR A 25 11.31 -14.16 -3.39
N TYR A 26 11.48 -12.87 -3.10
CA TYR A 26 11.60 -12.33 -1.75
C TYR A 26 10.87 -10.99 -1.63
N SER A 27 10.51 -10.59 -0.42
CA SER A 27 9.79 -9.33 -0.20
C SER A 27 10.53 -8.31 0.65
N SER A 28 11.43 -8.73 1.54
CA SER A 28 12.19 -7.84 2.42
C SER A 28 13.59 -8.42 2.63
N VAL A 29 14.62 -7.56 2.65
CA VAL A 29 16.01 -7.97 2.93
C VAL A 29 16.63 -6.99 3.91
N LYS A 30 17.20 -7.50 5.02
CA LYS A 30 17.86 -6.70 6.05
C LYS A 30 19.18 -7.30 6.44
N ILE A 31 20.22 -6.45 6.51
CA ILE A 31 21.55 -6.85 7.00
C ILE A 31 21.58 -6.85 8.53
N SER A 32 22.32 -7.78 9.13
CA SER A 32 22.53 -7.82 10.59
C SER A 32 23.38 -6.64 11.08
N PRO A 33 23.32 -6.28 12.35
CA PRO A 33 24.10 -5.16 12.91
C PRO A 33 25.60 -5.23 12.64
N THR A 34 26.19 -6.43 12.58
CA THR A 34 27.62 -6.65 12.28
C THR A 34 27.93 -6.86 10.79
N GLY A 35 26.89 -7.01 9.94
CA GLY A 35 27.09 -7.30 8.52
C GLY A 35 27.34 -8.77 8.19
N GLU A 36 27.38 -9.67 9.19
CA GLU A 36 27.68 -11.09 8.97
C GLU A 36 26.56 -11.82 8.24
N TYR A 37 25.31 -11.43 8.50
CA TYR A 37 24.11 -12.08 7.96
C TYR A 37 23.22 -11.11 7.20
N LEU A 38 22.51 -11.68 6.22
CA LEU A 38 21.32 -11.10 5.59
C LEU A 38 20.12 -11.94 5.99
N ALA A 39 19.04 -11.31 6.39
CA ALA A 39 17.75 -11.97 6.58
C ALA A 39 16.75 -11.48 5.53
N MET A 40 15.87 -12.37 5.07
CA MET A 40 14.84 -12.03 4.09
C MET A 40 13.60 -12.91 4.27
N THR A 41 12.46 -12.43 3.82
CA THR A 41 11.28 -13.27 3.63
C THR A 41 11.27 -13.80 2.20
N VAL A 42 11.14 -15.13 2.06
CA VAL A 42 11.15 -15.84 0.78
C VAL A 42 9.78 -16.48 0.57
N ASP A 43 9.18 -16.23 -0.59
CA ASP A 43 7.93 -16.87 -0.99
C ASP A 43 8.16 -18.37 -1.29
N ARG A 44 7.36 -19.22 -0.64
CA ARG A 44 7.35 -20.68 -0.84
C ARG A 44 5.99 -21.16 -1.35
N GLY A 45 5.25 -20.27 -2.00
CA GLY A 45 3.92 -20.49 -2.53
C GLY A 45 2.83 -20.30 -1.47
N ASP A 46 2.69 -21.25 -0.54
CA ASP A 46 1.66 -21.19 0.50
C ASP A 46 1.99 -20.24 1.66
N GLN A 47 3.26 -19.93 1.85
CA GLN A 47 3.75 -19.11 2.98
C GLN A 47 5.06 -18.41 2.65
N ASP A 48 5.30 -17.28 3.31
CA ASP A 48 6.62 -16.64 3.35
C ASP A 48 7.41 -17.17 4.54
N VAL A 49 8.65 -17.56 4.29
CA VAL A 49 9.56 -18.07 5.32
C VAL A 49 10.70 -17.09 5.57
N LEU A 50 11.13 -16.99 6.83
CA LEU A 50 12.30 -16.17 7.18
C LEU A 50 13.58 -16.96 6.87
N THR A 51 14.32 -16.48 5.89
CA THR A 51 15.58 -17.09 5.42
C THR A 51 16.75 -16.24 5.90
N VAL A 52 17.76 -16.87 6.46
CA VAL A 52 19.02 -16.23 6.86
C VAL A 52 20.14 -16.71 5.93
N LEU A 53 20.91 -15.77 5.41
CA LEU A 53 22.06 -16.00 4.52
C LEU A 53 23.33 -15.45 5.18
N ARG A 54 24.48 -16.04 4.86
CA ARG A 54 25.77 -15.42 5.11
C ARG A 54 26.04 -14.32 4.06
N THR A 55 26.36 -13.11 4.49
CA THR A 55 26.53 -11.95 3.60
C THR A 55 27.66 -12.13 2.58
N SER A 56 28.75 -12.81 2.98
CA SER A 56 29.97 -12.92 2.15
C SER A 56 29.77 -13.76 0.87
N ASP A 57 28.99 -14.85 0.94
CA ASP A 57 28.80 -15.82 -0.13
C ASP A 57 27.33 -16.09 -0.48
N LEU A 58 26.40 -15.43 0.20
CA LEU A 58 24.95 -15.60 0.08
C LEU A 58 24.47 -17.04 0.34
N LYS A 59 25.26 -17.84 1.04
CA LYS A 59 24.88 -19.20 1.40
C LYS A 59 23.78 -19.20 2.46
N VAL A 60 22.73 -19.99 2.23
CA VAL A 60 21.64 -20.18 3.19
C VAL A 60 22.18 -20.82 4.46
N ILE A 61 21.97 -20.17 5.60
CA ILE A 61 22.32 -20.67 6.93
C ILE A 61 21.09 -21.36 7.56
N LYS A 62 19.93 -20.70 7.47
CA LYS A 62 18.70 -21.21 8.09
C LYS A 62 17.45 -20.77 7.35
N LEU A 63 16.47 -21.67 7.32
CA LEU A 63 15.07 -21.40 6.95
C LEU A 63 14.23 -21.55 8.22
N ASN A 64 13.43 -20.54 8.55
CA ASN A 64 12.52 -20.54 9.69
C ASN A 64 11.09 -20.50 9.15
N GLU A 65 10.39 -21.61 9.28
CA GLU A 65 8.99 -21.78 8.88
C GLU A 65 8.08 -21.67 10.09
N LEU A 66 6.90 -21.07 9.90
CA LEU A 66 5.86 -21.00 10.91
C LEU A 66 4.87 -22.17 10.75
N PRO A 67 4.30 -22.67 11.86
CA PRO A 67 3.26 -23.69 11.79
C PRO A 67 1.98 -23.16 11.13
N ASP A 68 1.09 -24.09 10.73
CA ASP A 68 -0.24 -23.79 10.20
C ASP A 68 -0.25 -22.90 8.94
N LYS A 69 0.80 -22.99 8.10
CA LYS A 69 0.97 -22.20 6.88
C LYS A 69 0.85 -20.70 7.11
N LYS A 70 1.24 -20.23 8.28
CA LYS A 70 1.37 -18.79 8.55
C LYS A 70 2.63 -18.25 7.87
N SER A 71 2.53 -17.09 7.28
CA SER A 71 3.67 -16.38 6.70
C SER A 71 4.41 -15.56 7.76
N VAL A 72 5.70 -15.40 7.59
CA VAL A 72 6.45 -14.38 8.30
C VAL A 72 6.09 -13.03 7.69
N GLY A 73 5.63 -12.11 8.53
CA GLY A 73 5.33 -10.73 8.14
C GLY A 73 6.57 -9.84 8.26
N SER A 74 6.56 -8.92 9.20
CA SER A 74 7.73 -8.09 9.50
C SER A 74 8.75 -8.84 10.33
N PHE A 75 10.04 -8.59 10.09
CA PHE A 75 11.13 -9.11 10.91
C PHE A 75 12.19 -8.03 11.18
N TYR A 76 12.94 -8.20 12.26
CA TYR A 76 13.92 -7.22 12.76
C TYR A 76 15.11 -7.91 13.39
N TRP A 77 16.31 -7.39 13.16
CA TRP A 77 17.47 -7.75 13.94
C TRP A 77 17.40 -7.05 15.29
N THR A 78 17.45 -7.80 16.38
CA THR A 78 17.46 -7.27 17.77
C THR A 78 18.82 -7.38 18.40
N SER A 79 19.74 -8.11 17.78
CA SER A 79 21.16 -8.20 18.13
C SER A 79 21.95 -8.65 16.90
N PRO A 80 23.29 -8.75 16.96
CA PRO A 80 24.11 -9.24 15.85
C PRO A 80 23.67 -10.58 15.26
N ASN A 81 23.07 -11.44 16.07
CA ASN A 81 22.69 -12.80 15.67
C ASN A 81 21.26 -13.20 16.05
N ARG A 82 20.42 -12.25 16.48
CA ARG A 82 19.04 -12.58 16.90
C ARG A 82 18.00 -11.80 16.09
N LEU A 83 16.94 -12.48 15.70
CA LEU A 83 15.81 -11.98 14.92
C LEU A 83 14.53 -12.04 15.74
N LEU A 84 13.73 -10.98 15.63
CA LEU A 84 12.33 -10.88 16.06
C LEU A 84 11.45 -10.82 14.83
N PHE A 85 10.32 -11.53 14.81
CA PHE A 85 9.40 -11.52 13.68
C PHE A 85 7.97 -11.86 14.10
N ASN A 86 7.00 -11.35 13.34
CA ASN A 86 5.59 -11.65 13.57
C ASN A 86 5.05 -12.64 12.54
N ALA A 87 3.91 -13.24 12.90
CA ALA A 87 3.15 -14.11 12.01
C ALA A 87 1.97 -13.36 11.39
N VAL A 88 1.75 -13.61 10.09
CA VAL A 88 0.63 -13.07 9.35
C VAL A 88 -0.06 -14.17 8.54
N ARG A 89 -1.32 -13.92 8.16
CA ARG A 89 -2.03 -14.71 7.15
C ARG A 89 -2.26 -13.84 5.93
N LYS A 90 -1.82 -14.30 4.78
CA LYS A 90 -2.14 -13.69 3.50
C LYS A 90 -3.60 -13.98 3.18
N LEU A 91 -4.32 -12.97 2.75
CA LEU A 91 -5.74 -13.04 2.39
C LEU A 91 -5.90 -12.87 0.88
N GLY A 92 -6.46 -11.78 0.42
CA GLY A 92 -6.60 -11.46 -0.99
C GLY A 92 -5.53 -10.48 -1.48
N LYS A 93 -5.42 -10.31 -2.79
CA LYS A 93 -4.46 -9.38 -3.44
C LYS A 93 -4.63 -7.93 -2.96
N TYR A 94 -5.88 -7.51 -2.71
CA TYR A 94 -6.23 -6.15 -2.28
C TYR A 94 -6.37 -6.00 -0.76
N GLU A 95 -6.05 -7.05 -0.01
CA GLU A 95 -6.10 -7.03 1.45
C GLU A 95 -4.69 -7.03 2.03
N GLN A 96 -4.50 -6.24 3.09
CA GLN A 96 -3.26 -6.31 3.86
C GLN A 96 -3.19 -7.68 4.55
N PRO A 97 -1.99 -8.30 4.63
CA PRO A 97 -1.83 -9.52 5.39
C PRO A 97 -2.35 -9.35 6.82
N PHE A 98 -3.19 -10.27 7.26
CA PHE A 98 -3.78 -10.21 8.59
C PHE A 98 -2.77 -10.66 9.64
N GLY A 99 -2.39 -9.76 10.56
CA GLY A 99 -1.53 -10.09 11.70
C GLY A 99 -2.24 -11.05 12.65
N THR A 100 -1.60 -12.19 12.95
CA THR A 100 -2.16 -13.16 13.91
C THR A 100 -1.99 -12.72 15.37
N GLY A 101 -1.24 -11.63 15.61
CA GLY A 101 -0.86 -11.16 16.93
C GLY A 101 0.34 -11.93 17.53
N GLU A 102 0.80 -12.97 16.86
CA GLU A 102 1.90 -13.80 17.34
C GLU A 102 3.26 -13.22 16.97
N TRP A 103 4.20 -13.32 17.91
CA TRP A 103 5.58 -12.88 17.76
C TRP A 103 6.56 -13.95 18.19
N PHE A 104 7.65 -14.06 17.47
CA PHE A 104 8.68 -15.08 17.63
C PHE A 104 10.07 -14.45 17.62
N ALA A 105 11.01 -15.08 18.30
CA ALA A 105 12.43 -14.74 18.21
C ALA A 105 13.25 -15.99 17.95
N VAL A 106 14.38 -15.86 17.23
CA VAL A 106 15.29 -16.96 16.90
C VAL A 106 16.68 -16.42 16.60
N ASN A 107 17.72 -17.20 16.87
CA ASN A 107 19.06 -16.84 16.42
C ASN A 107 19.23 -17.08 14.91
N ALA A 108 20.20 -16.41 14.31
CA ALA A 108 20.51 -16.50 12.88
C ALA A 108 20.75 -17.94 12.40
N ASP A 109 21.35 -18.77 13.23
CA ASP A 109 21.61 -20.20 12.98
C ASP A 109 20.41 -21.11 13.28
N GLY A 110 19.30 -20.54 13.75
CA GLY A 110 18.10 -21.27 14.14
C GLY A 110 18.09 -21.79 15.57
N THR A 111 19.12 -21.51 16.35
CA THR A 111 19.13 -21.88 17.77
C THR A 111 18.27 -20.95 18.60
N GLN A 112 17.93 -21.35 19.81
CA GLN A 112 17.10 -20.61 20.77
C GLN A 112 15.79 -20.05 20.18
N PRO A 113 14.99 -20.86 19.45
CA PRO A 113 13.69 -20.41 18.98
C PRO A 113 12.77 -20.14 20.17
N ARG A 114 12.10 -18.99 20.17
CA ARG A 114 11.22 -18.59 21.25
C ARG A 114 9.91 -18.01 20.72
N PRO A 115 8.76 -18.63 20.98
CA PRO A 115 7.48 -17.95 20.85
C PRO A 115 7.37 -16.94 22.01
N LEU A 116 7.33 -15.64 21.69
CA LEU A 116 7.20 -14.57 22.68
C LEU A 116 5.73 -14.31 23.00
N ILE A 117 4.91 -14.32 21.95
CA ILE A 117 3.46 -14.18 22.01
C ILE A 117 2.90 -15.26 21.09
N PHE A 118 2.13 -16.16 21.66
CA PHE A 118 1.62 -17.32 20.92
C PHE A 118 0.19 -17.65 21.36
N TYR A 119 -0.72 -17.67 20.40
CA TYR A 119 -2.14 -17.97 20.58
C TYR A 119 -2.49 -19.37 20.04
N GLY A 120 -1.67 -20.36 20.20
CA GLY A 120 -1.79 -21.71 19.62
C GLY A 120 -3.21 -22.21 19.42
N THR A 121 -3.41 -23.15 18.52
CA THR A 121 -4.69 -23.76 18.15
C THR A 121 -5.41 -24.52 19.27
N ARG A 122 -4.80 -24.63 20.44
CA ARG A 122 -5.36 -25.26 21.64
C ARG A 122 -5.59 -24.24 22.74
N ASP A 123 -6.87 -24.08 23.09
CA ASP A 123 -7.37 -23.55 24.38
C ASP A 123 -7.37 -22.05 24.62
N ALA A 124 -8.00 -21.30 23.73
CA ALA A 124 -8.71 -20.09 24.17
C ALA A 124 -9.82 -20.40 25.22
N THR A 125 -10.12 -21.68 25.44
CA THR A 125 -11.23 -22.12 26.32
C THR A 125 -10.79 -22.77 27.62
N GLN A 126 -9.52 -23.15 27.80
CA GLN A 126 -9.07 -23.72 29.08
C GLN A 126 -8.38 -22.68 29.94
N ARG A 127 -9.09 -22.01 30.78
CA ARG A 127 -8.79 -21.37 32.06
C ARG A 127 -9.51 -20.05 32.31
N GLY A 128 -10.64 -19.78 31.72
CA GLY A 128 -11.45 -18.62 32.15
C GLY A 128 -10.79 -17.24 32.01
N LYS A 129 -9.66 -17.14 31.30
CA LYS A 129 -9.06 -15.91 30.82
C LYS A 129 -9.08 -15.98 29.31
N THR A 130 -9.89 -15.14 28.69
CA THR A 130 -9.77 -14.77 27.28
C THR A 130 -8.32 -14.38 27.07
N VAL A 131 -7.50 -15.27 26.51
CA VAL A 131 -6.16 -14.92 26.06
C VAL A 131 -6.36 -14.03 24.86
N GLY A 132 -6.34 -12.82 25.14
CA GLY A 132 -5.91 -11.62 24.55
C GLY A 132 -6.26 -11.39 23.10
N ASN A 133 -7.19 -10.47 22.89
CA ASN A 133 -7.22 -9.59 21.71
C ASN A 133 -6.06 -8.56 21.74
N GLU A 134 -4.99 -8.83 22.49
CA GLU A 134 -3.81 -7.96 22.56
C GLU A 134 -3.16 -7.89 21.18
N ARG A 135 -2.82 -6.69 20.73
CA ARG A 135 -2.09 -6.47 19.49
C ARG A 135 -0.74 -5.87 19.85
N PHE A 136 0.33 -6.47 19.32
CA PHE A 136 1.69 -6.04 19.57
C PHE A 136 2.27 -5.41 18.31
N SER A 137 2.94 -4.27 18.48
CA SER A 137 3.77 -3.63 17.47
C SER A 137 5.14 -3.27 18.05
N LEU A 138 6.18 -3.40 17.24
CA LEU A 138 7.53 -3.01 17.63
C LEU A 138 7.66 -1.49 17.52
N LEU A 139 8.11 -0.85 18.60
CA LEU A 139 8.49 0.56 18.62
C LEU A 139 9.98 0.76 18.38
N ASP A 140 10.84 -0.03 19.04
CA ASP A 140 12.29 0.08 18.88
C ASP A 140 13.00 -1.25 19.20
N THR A 141 14.07 -1.57 18.46
CA THR A 141 14.88 -2.76 18.66
C THR A 141 15.97 -2.58 19.72
N LEU A 142 16.13 -1.36 20.24
CA LEU A 142 17.16 -0.99 21.23
C LEU A 142 18.58 -1.32 20.73
N ARG A 143 19.11 -0.47 19.88
CA ARG A 143 20.40 -0.68 19.16
C ARG A 143 21.57 -1.11 20.04
N ASP A 144 21.57 -0.70 21.32
CA ASP A 144 22.62 -0.96 22.31
C ASP A 144 22.21 -2.01 23.36
N ASP A 145 21.09 -2.70 23.16
CA ASP A 145 20.59 -3.75 24.05
C ASP A 145 20.27 -5.03 23.25
N ASP A 146 21.16 -5.99 23.29
CA ASP A 146 21.06 -7.25 22.53
C ASP A 146 19.93 -8.18 23.01
N GLN A 147 19.28 -7.87 24.13
CA GLN A 147 18.32 -8.76 24.78
C GLN A 147 16.88 -8.25 24.70
N ASN A 148 16.68 -6.94 24.82
CA ASN A 148 15.37 -6.35 24.95
C ASN A 148 14.92 -5.60 23.68
N VAL A 149 13.61 -5.42 23.57
CA VAL A 149 12.96 -4.55 22.58
C VAL A 149 11.85 -3.75 23.25
N VAL A 150 11.50 -2.61 22.71
CA VAL A 150 10.34 -1.83 23.15
C VAL A 150 9.15 -2.13 22.24
N MET A 151 8.05 -2.57 22.84
CA MET A 151 6.82 -2.89 22.11
C MET A 151 5.64 -2.09 22.64
N GLU A 152 4.77 -1.69 21.74
CA GLU A 152 3.45 -1.18 22.05
C GLU A 152 2.45 -2.33 22.09
N VAL A 153 1.55 -2.30 23.05
CA VAL A 153 0.51 -3.30 23.26
C VAL A 153 -0.83 -2.60 23.30
N ASP A 154 -1.67 -2.90 22.33
CA ASP A 154 -3.06 -2.45 22.31
C ASP A 154 -3.98 -3.48 22.94
N TYR A 155 -4.79 -3.04 23.88
CA TYR A 155 -5.81 -3.82 24.55
C TYR A 155 -7.18 -3.37 24.07
N PRO A 156 -7.85 -4.08 23.15
CA PRO A 156 -9.23 -3.76 22.79
C PRO A 156 -10.12 -3.84 24.04
N ARG A 157 -10.73 -2.73 24.45
CA ARG A 157 -11.61 -2.65 25.62
C ARG A 157 -13.07 -2.66 25.25
N SER A 158 -13.39 -2.20 24.03
CA SER A 158 -14.72 -2.18 23.48
C SER A 158 -14.64 -2.30 21.95
N SER A 159 -15.76 -2.37 21.27
CA SER A 159 -15.81 -2.26 19.80
C SER A 159 -15.31 -0.90 19.27
N GLU A 160 -15.07 0.06 20.15
CA GLU A 160 -14.88 1.47 19.83
C GLU A 160 -13.55 2.06 20.32
N GLY A 161 -12.80 1.36 21.19
CA GLY A 161 -11.55 1.87 21.72
C GLY A 161 -10.59 0.79 22.21
N SER A 162 -9.30 1.12 22.22
CA SER A 162 -8.24 0.28 22.79
C SER A 162 -7.38 1.09 23.76
N GLY A 163 -7.06 0.48 24.91
CA GLY A 163 -6.03 1.02 25.79
C GLY A 163 -4.65 0.65 25.25
N THR A 164 -3.69 1.56 25.33
CA THR A 164 -2.33 1.34 24.85
C THR A 164 -1.33 1.33 26.00
N GLU A 165 -0.43 0.37 25.99
CA GLU A 165 0.68 0.23 26.95
C GLU A 165 1.99 0.03 26.19
N VAL A 166 3.08 0.60 26.68
CA VAL A 166 4.44 0.31 26.21
C VAL A 166 5.13 -0.61 27.18
N VAL A 167 5.75 -1.67 26.66
CA VAL A 167 6.46 -2.67 27.43
C VAL A 167 7.88 -2.86 26.93
N LEU A 168 8.82 -3.09 27.86
CA LEU A 168 10.12 -3.66 27.54
C LEU A 168 9.96 -5.18 27.52
N MET A 169 10.34 -5.82 26.41
CA MET A 169 10.21 -7.26 26.21
C MET A 169 11.58 -7.89 26.00
N ASP A 170 11.90 -8.86 26.84
CA ASP A 170 13.08 -9.72 26.70
C ASP A 170 12.84 -10.76 25.60
N THR A 171 13.63 -10.72 24.55
CA THR A 171 13.48 -11.60 23.36
C THR A 171 13.92 -13.04 23.61
N VAL A 172 14.66 -13.31 24.70
CA VAL A 172 15.15 -14.65 25.08
C VAL A 172 14.16 -15.34 26.01
N SER A 173 13.73 -14.65 27.07
CA SER A 173 12.84 -15.22 28.08
C SER A 173 11.36 -15.00 27.81
N GLY A 174 11.00 -13.96 27.01
CA GLY A 174 9.63 -13.51 26.81
C GLY A 174 9.05 -12.73 27.98
N ARG A 175 9.86 -12.34 28.96
CA ARG A 175 9.41 -11.52 30.11
C ARG A 175 9.10 -10.10 29.63
N ARG A 176 8.04 -9.52 30.19
CA ARG A 176 7.59 -8.15 29.88
C ARG A 176 7.62 -7.30 31.15
N LYS A 177 8.07 -6.05 30.98
CA LYS A 177 8.02 -5.01 32.02
C LYS A 177 7.25 -3.82 31.44
N SER A 178 6.16 -3.42 32.10
CA SER A 178 5.42 -2.20 31.74
C SER A 178 6.31 -0.98 31.93
N LEU A 179 6.36 -0.12 30.92
CA LEU A 179 7.07 1.18 30.94
C LEU A 179 6.11 2.32 31.15
N ALA A 180 5.01 2.37 30.40
CA ALA A 180 3.95 3.39 30.53
C ALA A 180 2.64 2.90 29.93
N ARG A 181 1.53 3.51 30.39
CA ARG A 181 0.20 3.39 29.77
C ARG A 181 -0.23 4.73 29.22
N ALA A 182 -0.90 4.71 28.10
CA ALA A 182 -1.44 5.91 27.47
C ALA A 182 -2.45 6.63 28.39
N PRO A 183 -2.60 7.96 28.24
CA PRO A 183 -3.49 8.77 29.09
C PRO A 183 -4.97 8.42 28.92
N ARG A 184 -5.36 7.94 27.74
CA ARG A 184 -6.71 7.53 27.39
C ARG A 184 -6.73 6.48 26.28
N GLU A 185 -7.90 6.12 25.79
CA GLU A 185 -8.08 5.23 24.65
C GLU A 185 -7.67 5.89 23.33
N ASN A 186 -7.36 5.06 22.33
CA ASN A 186 -7.00 5.44 20.96
C ASN A 186 -5.77 6.36 20.88
N CYS A 187 -4.73 6.01 21.62
CA CYS A 187 -3.45 6.70 21.59
C CYS A 187 -2.35 5.78 21.05
N GLY A 188 -1.46 6.32 20.22
CA GLY A 188 -0.13 5.76 19.96
C GLY A 188 0.90 6.43 20.85
N ILE A 189 1.90 5.69 21.33
CA ILE A 189 2.96 6.22 22.18
C ILE A 189 4.27 6.32 21.40
N ALA A 190 4.91 7.48 21.44
CA ALA A 190 6.24 7.72 20.88
C ALA A 190 7.31 7.79 21.98
N LEU A 191 8.50 7.36 21.62
CA LEU A 191 9.66 7.29 22.51
C LEU A 191 10.49 8.59 22.45
N ASP A 192 11.24 8.87 23.52
CA ASP A 192 12.28 9.90 23.54
C ASP A 192 13.61 9.38 22.97
N GLU A 193 14.65 10.18 23.08
CA GLU A 193 16.02 9.87 22.67
C GLU A 193 16.64 8.70 23.47
N ALA A 194 16.21 8.52 24.71
CA ALA A 194 16.61 7.40 25.57
C ALA A 194 15.74 6.15 25.36
N LYS A 195 14.89 6.15 24.34
CA LYS A 195 13.95 5.06 24.02
C LYS A 195 12.96 4.76 25.15
N GLN A 196 12.62 5.78 25.94
CA GLN A 196 11.57 5.70 26.95
C GLN A 196 10.27 6.33 26.43
N PRO A 197 9.09 5.83 26.85
CA PRO A 197 7.81 6.46 26.51
C PRO A 197 7.79 7.92 26.94
N ARG A 198 7.52 8.83 25.99
CA ARG A 198 7.58 10.27 26.25
C ARG A 198 6.37 11.03 25.74
N PHE A 199 5.84 10.62 24.62
CA PHE A 199 4.71 11.33 23.98
C PHE A 199 3.57 10.36 23.72
N ALA A 200 2.33 10.86 23.78
CA ALA A 200 1.17 10.12 23.32
C ALA A 200 0.36 11.01 22.36
N VAL A 201 0.10 10.50 21.17
CA VAL A 201 -0.81 11.11 20.21
C VAL A 201 -2.11 10.35 20.22
N CYS A 202 -3.17 11.01 20.65
CA CYS A 202 -4.47 10.41 20.84
C CYS A 202 -5.45 10.96 19.80
N SER A 203 -6.13 10.08 19.07
CA SER A 203 -7.11 10.44 18.05
C SER A 203 -8.51 10.02 18.46
N SER A 204 -9.52 10.74 17.95
CA SER A 204 -10.94 10.43 18.05
C SER A 204 -11.42 10.08 19.46
N SER A 205 -12.20 10.94 20.05
CA SER A 205 -12.92 10.68 21.31
C SER A 205 -14.41 10.82 21.08
N LYS A 206 -15.23 10.19 21.93
CA LYS A 206 -16.64 10.53 22.03
C LYS A 206 -16.76 11.90 22.71
N ASP A 207 -17.63 12.74 22.17
CA ASP A 207 -18.05 13.96 22.83
C ASP A 207 -18.99 13.65 24.02
N GLU A 208 -19.54 14.69 24.68
CA GLU A 208 -20.42 14.54 25.83
C GLU A 208 -21.76 13.87 25.47
N GLU A 209 -22.17 13.95 24.20
CA GLU A 209 -23.36 13.32 23.64
C GLU A 209 -23.12 11.87 23.19
N GLY A 210 -21.86 11.40 23.23
CA GLY A 210 -21.45 10.06 22.82
C GLY A 210 -21.16 9.92 21.32
N GLU A 211 -21.18 11.03 20.57
CA GLU A 211 -20.79 11.07 19.17
C GLU A 211 -19.27 11.16 19.02
N TYR A 212 -18.74 10.56 17.96
CA TYR A 212 -17.31 10.59 17.70
C TYR A 212 -16.86 11.92 17.09
N GLU A 213 -15.99 12.61 17.81
CA GLU A 213 -15.28 13.79 17.30
C GLU A 213 -13.86 13.40 16.87
N GLU A 214 -13.48 13.73 15.62
CA GLU A 214 -12.09 13.62 15.16
C GLU A 214 -11.26 14.71 15.87
N ARG A 215 -10.45 14.28 16.84
CA ARG A 215 -9.49 15.12 17.55
C ARG A 215 -8.11 14.55 17.39
N SER A 216 -7.09 15.42 17.46
CA SER A 216 -5.71 15.02 17.66
C SER A 216 -5.20 15.73 18.90
N GLU A 217 -4.81 14.98 19.90
CA GLU A 217 -4.27 15.50 21.17
C GLU A 217 -2.87 14.94 21.36
N LEU A 218 -1.92 15.84 21.62
CA LEU A 218 -0.54 15.52 21.95
C LEU A 218 -0.35 15.66 23.47
N TYR A 219 0.06 14.58 24.10
CA TYR A 219 0.44 14.56 25.52
C TYR A 219 1.93 14.30 25.67
N ARG A 220 2.51 14.82 26.76
CA ARG A 220 3.87 14.55 27.19
C ARG A 220 3.84 13.87 28.55
N LEU A 221 4.66 12.81 28.72
CA LEU A 221 4.85 12.11 29.99
C LEU A 221 5.90 12.86 30.82
N GLU A 222 5.51 13.30 31.99
CA GLU A 222 6.39 13.97 32.95
C GLU A 222 7.17 12.95 33.80
N SER A 223 8.28 13.37 34.42
CA SER A 223 9.08 12.54 35.31
C SER A 223 8.30 12.01 36.53
N SER A 224 7.20 12.66 36.88
CA SER A 224 6.25 12.21 37.91
C SER A 224 5.37 11.03 37.49
N GLY A 225 5.43 10.61 36.23
CA GLY A 225 4.54 9.58 35.64
C GLY A 225 3.17 10.12 35.22
N LYS A 226 2.94 11.43 35.28
CA LYS A 226 1.70 12.07 34.85
C LYS A 226 1.79 12.55 33.40
N TRP A 227 0.73 12.31 32.63
CA TRP A 227 0.57 12.87 31.29
C TRP A 227 0.05 14.32 31.35
N THR A 228 0.69 15.21 30.62
CA THR A 228 0.29 16.62 30.46
C THR A 228 -0.07 16.89 29.00
N LEU A 229 -1.24 17.47 28.77
CA LEU A 229 -1.67 17.88 27.43
C LEU A 229 -0.80 19.05 26.95
N VAL A 230 -0.14 18.87 25.80
CA VAL A 230 0.71 19.88 25.15
C VAL A 230 -0.09 20.66 24.11
N SER A 231 -0.85 19.96 23.27
CA SER A 231 -1.69 20.59 22.26
C SER A 231 -2.90 19.74 21.95
N ALA A 232 -3.98 20.39 21.51
CA ALA A 232 -5.18 19.73 21.00
C ALA A 232 -5.67 20.47 19.76
N SER A 233 -6.10 19.71 18.75
CA SER A 233 -6.75 20.23 17.55
C SER A 233 -8.12 19.62 17.38
N LYS A 234 -9.06 20.39 16.87
CA LYS A 234 -10.36 19.89 16.39
C LYS A 234 -10.23 19.29 15.00
N ALA A 235 -11.30 18.66 14.51
CA ALA A 235 -11.35 17.98 13.20
C ALA A 235 -10.91 18.84 12.01
N ASP A 236 -11.10 20.17 12.08
CA ASP A 236 -10.75 21.17 11.07
C ASP A 236 -9.40 21.86 11.33
N GLY A 237 -8.67 21.44 12.34
CA GLY A 237 -7.41 22.04 12.77
C GLY A 237 -6.16 21.34 12.26
N LYS A 238 -5.01 21.83 12.72
CA LYS A 238 -3.73 21.22 12.44
C LYS A 238 -3.51 19.98 13.30
N HIS A 239 -3.23 18.85 12.64
CA HIS A 239 -2.93 17.58 13.29
C HIS A 239 -1.44 17.33 13.27
N VAL A 240 -0.87 16.97 14.41
CA VAL A 240 0.56 16.67 14.56
C VAL A 240 0.72 15.21 14.91
N SER A 241 1.58 14.48 14.18
CA SER A 241 2.06 13.15 14.52
C SER A 241 3.57 13.17 14.71
N ILE A 242 4.06 12.46 15.73
CA ILE A 242 5.50 12.29 15.94
C ILE A 242 5.98 11.17 15.02
N GLU A 243 6.99 11.48 14.21
CA GLU A 243 7.59 10.53 13.27
C GLU A 243 8.80 9.85 13.92
N TYR A 244 9.65 10.62 14.61
CA TYR A 244 10.86 10.10 15.22
C TYR A 244 11.46 11.08 16.23
N THR A 245 12.05 10.55 17.29
CA THR A 245 12.93 11.34 18.20
C THR A 245 14.37 10.90 17.98
N ALA A 246 15.20 11.82 17.51
CA ALA A 246 16.60 11.59 17.24
C ALA A 246 17.43 11.50 18.54
N PRO A 247 18.62 10.85 18.51
CA PRO A 247 19.48 10.72 19.69
C PRO A 247 19.92 12.06 20.31
N ASP A 248 19.90 13.16 19.57
CA ASP A 248 20.18 14.51 20.10
C ASP A 248 18.94 15.20 20.73
N GLY A 249 17.82 14.50 20.85
CA GLY A 249 16.57 15.02 21.40
C GLY A 249 15.71 15.79 20.39
N THR A 250 16.11 15.91 19.14
CA THR A 250 15.30 16.55 18.09
C THR A 250 14.07 15.68 17.80
N VAL A 251 12.87 16.25 17.97
CA VAL A 251 11.62 15.57 17.67
C VAL A 251 11.16 15.95 16.27
N TYR A 252 11.23 15.02 15.34
CA TYR A 252 10.67 15.16 14.00
C TYR A 252 9.19 14.83 14.02
N ALA A 253 8.39 15.68 13.43
CA ALA A 253 6.94 15.54 13.41
C ALA A 253 6.37 15.89 12.04
N ARG A 254 5.26 15.24 11.69
CA ARG A 254 4.44 15.60 10.54
C ARG A 254 3.27 16.47 11.02
N GLN A 255 3.01 17.54 10.31
CA GLN A 255 1.82 18.37 10.52
C GLN A 255 0.97 18.37 9.25
N SER A 256 -0.29 18.03 9.39
CA SER A 256 -1.31 18.10 8.34
C SER A 256 -2.40 19.08 8.72
N ASP A 257 -3.03 19.68 7.72
CA ASP A 257 -4.23 20.49 7.85
C ASP A 257 -5.25 20.12 6.74
N ASP A 258 -6.41 20.79 6.77
CA ASP A 258 -7.49 20.49 5.80
C ASP A 258 -7.28 21.14 4.43
N LYS A 259 -6.19 21.88 4.21
CA LYS A 259 -6.01 22.72 3.00
C LYS A 259 -4.81 22.32 2.16
N SER A 260 -3.74 21.89 2.81
CA SER A 260 -2.43 21.70 2.19
C SER A 260 -1.95 20.25 2.36
N PRO A 261 -1.02 19.77 1.52
CA PRO A 261 -0.28 18.55 1.81
C PRO A 261 0.45 18.63 3.15
N ALA A 262 0.68 17.48 3.78
CA ALA A 262 1.36 17.40 5.07
C ALA A 262 2.81 17.90 5.00
N ALA A 263 3.21 18.68 5.99
CA ALA A 263 4.58 19.15 6.18
C ALA A 263 5.35 18.22 7.14
N ILE A 264 6.66 18.05 6.94
CA ILE A 264 7.60 17.52 7.93
C ILE A 264 8.37 18.67 8.56
N GLY A 265 8.63 18.58 9.85
CA GLY A 265 9.35 19.59 10.60
C GLY A 265 9.81 19.07 11.95
N THR A 266 10.26 20.01 12.79
CA THR A 266 10.61 19.74 14.18
C THR A 266 9.54 20.28 15.12
N LEU A 267 9.34 19.58 16.23
CA LEU A 267 8.35 19.91 17.25
C LEU A 267 9.05 20.35 18.55
N ASP A 268 8.76 21.57 19.02
CA ASP A 268 9.04 21.95 20.39
C ASP A 268 8.02 21.25 21.32
N THR A 269 8.47 20.28 22.06
CA THR A 269 7.62 19.45 22.93
C THR A 269 7.19 20.14 24.22
N THR A 270 7.71 21.34 24.50
CA THR A 270 7.32 22.16 25.64
C THR A 270 6.13 23.05 25.30
N THR A 271 6.19 23.67 24.13
CA THR A 271 5.20 24.65 23.67
C THR A 271 4.19 24.06 22.67
N GLY A 272 4.50 22.92 22.05
CA GLY A 272 3.75 22.36 20.92
C GLY A 272 3.99 23.10 19.60
N ALA A 273 4.97 24.02 19.55
CA ALA A 273 5.27 24.76 18.34
C ALA A 273 5.94 23.86 17.29
N PHE A 274 5.41 23.90 16.07
CA PHE A 274 5.94 23.17 14.93
C PHE A 274 6.74 24.11 14.01
N ALA A 275 7.97 23.73 13.71
CA ALA A 275 8.85 24.42 12.78
C ALA A 275 9.01 23.60 11.49
N PRO A 276 8.43 24.00 10.35
CA PRO A 276 8.47 23.23 9.12
C PRO A 276 9.89 23.20 8.54
N LEU A 277 10.34 22.01 8.13
CA LEU A 277 11.56 21.78 7.35
C LEU A 277 11.22 21.68 5.86
N PHE A 278 10.12 21.01 5.53
CA PHE A 278 9.69 20.85 4.15
C PHE A 278 8.16 20.65 4.05
N GLN A 279 7.59 21.23 3.01
CA GLN A 279 6.21 21.00 2.57
C GLN A 279 6.15 21.13 1.05
N ASP A 280 5.58 20.14 0.37
CA ASP A 280 5.30 20.24 -1.05
C ASP A 280 3.97 20.97 -1.31
N LYS A 281 3.81 21.53 -2.50
CA LYS A 281 2.59 22.27 -2.88
C LYS A 281 1.44 21.38 -3.34
N ILE A 282 1.74 20.14 -3.74
CA ILE A 282 0.81 19.25 -4.45
C ILE A 282 0.64 17.93 -3.69
N ALA A 283 1.74 17.31 -3.26
CA ALA A 283 1.74 15.96 -2.72
C ALA A 283 2.24 15.88 -1.28
N ASP A 284 1.70 14.95 -0.54
CA ASP A 284 2.21 14.58 0.78
C ASP A 284 3.61 13.96 0.65
N ILE A 285 4.36 13.96 1.74
CA ILE A 285 5.64 13.26 1.82
C ILE A 285 5.35 11.75 1.76
N SER A 286 5.84 11.11 0.72
CA SER A 286 5.68 9.67 0.48
C SER A 286 6.77 8.84 1.15
N HIS A 287 7.97 9.38 1.30
CA HIS A 287 9.10 8.67 1.89
C HIS A 287 10.05 9.63 2.62
N MET A 288 10.66 9.15 3.70
CA MET A 288 11.67 9.84 4.49
C MET A 288 12.96 9.02 4.50
N ILE A 289 14.08 9.65 4.19
CA ILE A 289 15.38 9.01 4.15
C ILE A 289 16.20 9.52 5.34
N TRP A 290 16.50 8.60 6.24
CA TRP A 290 17.24 8.86 7.47
C TRP A 290 18.73 8.55 7.29
N SER A 291 19.56 9.24 8.04
CA SER A 291 20.98 8.90 8.14
C SER A 291 21.17 7.50 8.75
N THR A 292 22.26 6.82 8.39
CA THR A 292 22.54 5.44 8.87
C THR A 292 22.82 5.37 10.37
N ASP A 293 23.20 6.49 10.99
CA ASP A 293 23.29 6.63 12.44
C ASP A 293 21.96 6.99 13.11
N GLN A 294 20.90 7.20 12.29
CA GLN A 294 19.55 7.59 12.73
C GLN A 294 19.48 8.95 13.44
N GLN A 295 20.45 9.83 13.23
CA GLN A 295 20.45 11.15 13.90
C GLN A 295 19.71 12.21 13.10
N ARG A 296 19.66 12.11 11.77
CA ARG A 296 19.15 13.16 10.89
C ARG A 296 18.21 12.65 9.83
N LEU A 297 17.17 13.43 9.56
CA LEU A 297 16.41 13.32 8.35
C LEU A 297 17.21 13.95 7.22
N ILE A 298 17.78 13.16 6.32
CA ILE A 298 18.66 13.66 5.26
C ILE A 298 17.91 14.04 3.99
N ALA A 299 16.81 13.35 3.69
CA ALA A 299 16.00 13.67 2.51
C ALA A 299 14.54 13.24 2.70
N VAL A 300 13.67 13.83 1.89
CA VAL A 300 12.27 13.45 1.75
C VAL A 300 11.93 13.26 0.29
N ALA A 301 10.99 12.35 -0.01
CA ALA A 301 10.43 12.21 -1.33
C ALA A 301 8.94 12.60 -1.31
N THR A 302 8.50 13.24 -2.41
CA THR A 302 7.08 13.49 -2.70
C THR A 302 6.75 12.92 -4.08
N GLU A 303 5.50 12.60 -4.31
CA GLU A 303 5.08 11.92 -5.53
C GLU A 303 3.76 12.52 -6.06
N ALA A 304 3.86 13.73 -6.63
CA ALA A 304 2.78 14.29 -7.43
C ALA A 304 2.65 13.59 -8.81
N GLY A 305 3.77 13.06 -9.28
CA GLY A 305 3.94 12.30 -10.51
C GLY A 305 5.08 11.29 -10.33
N ALA A 306 6.21 11.44 -11.05
CA ALA A 306 7.42 10.70 -10.70
C ALA A 306 7.94 11.20 -9.33
N PRO A 307 8.57 10.33 -8.52
CA PRO A 307 9.13 10.72 -7.25
C PRO A 307 10.13 11.87 -7.39
N ASN A 308 9.99 12.84 -6.50
CA ASN A 308 10.90 13.99 -6.40
C ASN A 308 11.55 13.98 -5.02
N VAL A 309 12.86 13.81 -4.97
CA VAL A 309 13.62 13.76 -3.72
C VAL A 309 14.23 15.13 -3.43
N LYS A 310 14.01 15.63 -2.23
CA LYS A 310 14.58 16.86 -1.73
C LYS A 310 15.49 16.56 -0.53
N LEU A 311 16.76 16.94 -0.63
CA LEU A 311 17.68 16.91 0.49
C LEU A 311 17.24 17.93 1.55
N ILE A 312 17.26 17.53 2.81
CA ILE A 312 16.89 18.35 3.98
C ILE A 312 18.15 18.79 4.73
N ASP A 313 19.08 17.87 4.98
CA ASP A 313 20.39 18.18 5.58
C ASP A 313 21.50 17.82 4.61
N GLU A 314 21.84 18.77 3.72
CA GLU A 314 22.89 18.59 2.69
C GLU A 314 24.29 18.50 3.32
N SER A 315 24.48 18.92 4.57
CA SER A 315 25.77 18.89 5.27
C SER A 315 26.13 17.50 5.81
N HIS A 316 25.13 16.61 5.94
CA HIS A 316 25.36 15.29 6.47
C HIS A 316 26.06 14.38 5.45
N PRO A 317 27.11 13.58 5.82
CA PRO A 317 27.83 12.71 4.90
C PRO A 317 26.92 11.70 4.17
N ASP A 318 25.83 11.27 4.78
CA ASP A 318 24.86 10.37 4.16
C ASP A 318 24.01 11.05 3.08
N ALA A 319 23.83 12.37 3.13
CA ALA A 319 23.18 13.10 2.04
C ALA A 319 24.05 13.14 0.77
N GLU A 320 25.38 13.35 0.92
CA GLU A 320 26.33 13.28 -0.18
C GLU A 320 26.39 11.85 -0.77
N LEU A 321 26.42 10.82 0.10
CA LEU A 321 26.36 9.43 -0.33
C LEU A 321 25.07 9.14 -1.09
N TYR A 322 23.92 9.56 -0.55
CA TYR A 322 22.63 9.38 -1.19
C TYR A 322 22.61 10.01 -2.59
N ALA A 323 23.07 11.26 -2.71
CA ALA A 323 23.14 11.97 -3.99
C ALA A 323 24.06 11.25 -4.99
N SER A 324 25.20 10.72 -4.53
CA SER A 324 26.14 9.96 -5.35
C SER A 324 25.53 8.65 -5.86
N LEU A 325 24.82 7.93 -5.00
CA LEU A 325 24.12 6.69 -5.37
C LEU A 325 22.96 6.98 -6.34
N ALA A 326 22.18 8.02 -6.09
CA ALA A 326 21.11 8.44 -6.99
C ALA A 326 21.65 8.81 -8.38
N ALA A 327 22.81 9.48 -8.45
CA ALA A 327 23.48 9.80 -9.71
C ALA A 327 24.00 8.55 -10.46
N ALA A 328 24.36 7.49 -9.73
CA ALA A 328 24.80 6.22 -10.30
C ALA A 328 23.64 5.40 -10.92
N PHE A 329 22.40 5.68 -10.54
CA PHE A 329 21.19 5.02 -11.04
C PHE A 329 20.21 6.03 -11.65
N PRO A 330 20.52 6.69 -12.76
CA PRO A 330 19.71 7.76 -13.33
C PRO A 330 18.31 7.26 -13.70
N GLY A 331 17.28 8.05 -13.33
CA GLY A 331 15.88 7.72 -13.58
C GLY A 331 15.30 6.64 -12.67
N GLN A 332 16.03 6.21 -11.66
CA GLN A 332 15.57 5.23 -10.69
C GLN A 332 15.54 5.82 -9.27
N MET A 333 14.70 5.29 -8.44
CA MET A 333 14.71 5.57 -7.00
C MET A 333 15.77 4.73 -6.30
N VAL A 334 16.42 5.35 -5.34
CA VAL A 334 17.43 4.74 -4.47
C VAL A 334 16.95 4.88 -3.03
N ASP A 335 17.10 3.85 -2.23
CA ASP A 335 16.75 3.87 -0.80
C ASP A 335 17.75 3.07 0.04
N PHE A 336 18.03 3.55 1.25
CA PHE A 336 18.80 2.84 2.27
C PHE A 336 17.88 1.88 3.02
N SER A 337 17.66 0.68 2.45
CA SER A 337 16.67 -0.26 2.99
C SER A 337 17.11 -0.93 4.29
N SER A 338 18.42 -1.06 4.53
CA SER A 338 19.00 -1.61 5.76
C SER A 338 20.49 -1.31 5.83
N TYR A 339 21.06 -1.24 7.02
CA TYR A 339 22.48 -0.94 7.22
C TYR A 339 23.02 -1.57 8.51
N THR A 340 24.36 -1.75 8.57
CA THR A 340 25.05 -2.22 9.78
C THR A 340 25.02 -1.17 10.89
N GLN A 341 25.25 -1.59 12.14
CA GLN A 341 25.23 -0.70 13.29
C GLN A 341 26.26 0.44 13.17
N ASP A 342 27.42 0.17 12.59
CA ASP A 342 28.46 1.16 12.33
C ASP A 342 28.27 1.95 11.02
N GLY A 343 27.17 1.70 10.30
CA GLY A 343 26.85 2.37 9.04
C GLY A 343 27.79 2.09 7.87
N LYS A 344 28.74 1.14 8.00
CA LYS A 344 29.73 0.87 6.94
C LYS A 344 29.16 0.09 5.78
N GLN A 345 28.25 -0.83 6.02
CA GLN A 345 27.58 -1.59 4.96
C GLN A 345 26.11 -1.21 4.89
N ILE A 346 25.64 -0.91 3.70
CA ILE A 346 24.28 -0.46 3.42
C ILE A 346 23.66 -1.35 2.34
N VAL A 347 22.51 -1.93 2.61
CA VAL A 347 21.67 -2.54 1.59
C VAL A 347 20.91 -1.42 0.89
N VAL A 348 21.23 -1.21 -0.37
CA VAL A 348 20.64 -0.18 -1.22
C VAL A 348 19.59 -0.83 -2.12
N SER A 349 18.37 -0.34 -2.06
CA SER A 349 17.28 -0.72 -2.97
C SER A 349 17.24 0.25 -4.14
N VAL A 350 17.12 -0.28 -5.35
CA VAL A 350 17.04 0.49 -6.61
C VAL A 350 15.84 0.00 -7.39
N TYR A 351 14.90 0.89 -7.72
CA TYR A 351 13.68 0.54 -8.43
C TYR A 351 13.17 1.69 -9.32
N SER A 352 12.31 1.36 -10.29
CA SER A 352 11.67 2.35 -11.14
C SER A 352 10.33 1.82 -11.70
N ASP A 353 9.75 2.56 -12.62
CA ASP A 353 8.57 2.17 -13.37
C ASP A 353 8.74 0.90 -14.22
N ASN A 354 9.95 0.65 -14.70
CA ASN A 354 10.30 -0.53 -15.49
C ASN A 354 11.24 -1.51 -14.77
N ASN A 355 11.76 -1.15 -13.59
CA ASN A 355 12.61 -2.00 -12.77
C ASN A 355 11.83 -2.45 -11.52
N PRO A 356 11.47 -3.75 -11.37
CA PRO A 356 10.71 -4.25 -10.24
C PRO A 356 11.47 -4.25 -8.90
N GLY A 357 12.75 -3.90 -8.90
CA GLY A 357 13.60 -3.78 -7.73
C GLY A 357 14.84 -4.65 -7.76
N GLU A 358 15.97 -4.02 -7.56
CA GLU A 358 17.31 -4.61 -7.42
C GLU A 358 17.87 -4.22 -6.07
N LEU A 359 18.64 -5.10 -5.44
CA LEU A 359 19.34 -4.83 -4.20
C LEU A 359 20.85 -4.89 -4.40
N TYR A 360 21.53 -3.92 -3.81
CA TYR A 360 22.98 -3.82 -3.80
C TYR A 360 23.48 -3.73 -2.36
N LEU A 361 24.65 -4.29 -2.09
CA LEU A 361 25.40 -4.05 -0.87
C LEU A 361 26.47 -3.00 -1.16
N TYR A 362 26.32 -1.83 -0.59
CA TYR A 362 27.31 -0.77 -0.63
C TYR A 362 28.24 -0.88 0.59
N ASP A 363 29.54 -0.82 0.34
CA ASP A 363 30.58 -0.81 1.37
C ASP A 363 31.29 0.54 1.36
N ARG A 364 31.14 1.31 2.44
CA ARG A 364 31.77 2.64 2.58
C ARG A 364 33.29 2.61 2.58
N SER A 365 33.89 1.52 3.10
CA SER A 365 35.35 1.41 3.19
C SER A 365 36.02 1.31 1.81
N THR A 366 35.30 0.73 0.86
CA THR A 366 35.79 0.54 -0.52
C THR A 366 35.14 1.48 -1.53
N GLY A 367 34.05 2.15 -1.15
CA GLY A 367 33.23 3.00 -2.05
C GLY A 367 32.52 2.20 -3.15
N LYS A 368 32.32 0.90 -2.98
CA LYS A 368 31.76 0.01 -4.01
C LYS A 368 30.40 -0.54 -3.63
N ALA A 369 29.51 -0.61 -4.63
CA ALA A 369 28.24 -1.33 -4.56
C ALA A 369 28.36 -2.68 -5.29
N ARG A 370 28.00 -3.76 -4.61
CA ARG A 370 27.93 -5.11 -5.15
C ARG A 370 26.47 -5.50 -5.32
N PHE A 371 26.09 -5.94 -6.52
CA PHE A 371 24.76 -6.51 -6.76
C PHE A 371 24.54 -7.70 -5.81
N LEU A 372 23.39 -7.72 -5.13
CA LEU A 372 22.97 -8.82 -4.26
C LEU A 372 21.97 -9.72 -4.96
N MET A 373 20.81 -9.17 -5.31
CA MET A 373 19.72 -9.95 -5.85
C MET A 373 18.63 -9.06 -6.46
N GLN A 374 17.75 -9.71 -7.22
CA GLN A 374 16.55 -9.11 -7.81
C GLN A 374 15.34 -10.00 -7.54
N GLY A 375 14.23 -9.41 -7.11
CA GLY A 375 13.05 -10.17 -6.70
C GLY A 375 12.33 -10.88 -7.85
N ARG A 376 12.38 -10.31 -9.06
CA ARG A 376 11.76 -10.83 -10.30
C ARG A 376 12.81 -10.98 -11.38
N GLN A 377 13.81 -11.83 -11.15
CA GLN A 377 14.96 -12.03 -12.03
C GLN A 377 14.61 -12.56 -13.44
N TRP A 378 13.38 -13.08 -13.62
CA TRP A 378 12.89 -13.56 -14.92
C TRP A 378 12.30 -12.44 -15.79
N LEU A 379 12.15 -11.22 -15.27
CA LEU A 379 11.70 -10.05 -16.01
C LEU A 379 12.90 -9.19 -16.43
N ASP A 380 13.04 -8.98 -17.72
CA ASP A 380 14.04 -8.06 -18.28
C ASP A 380 13.50 -6.62 -18.26
N LYS A 381 14.08 -5.76 -17.41
CA LYS A 381 13.67 -4.36 -17.27
C LYS A 381 13.71 -3.57 -18.58
N ASN A 382 14.57 -3.97 -19.52
CA ASN A 382 14.70 -3.30 -20.82
C ASN A 382 13.53 -3.60 -21.77
N LYS A 383 12.71 -4.59 -21.45
CA LYS A 383 11.50 -4.96 -22.19
C LYS A 383 10.22 -4.44 -21.54
N MET A 384 10.33 -3.77 -20.39
CA MET A 384 9.19 -3.22 -19.66
C MET A 384 8.74 -1.89 -20.23
N ALA A 385 7.46 -1.61 -20.07
CA ALA A 385 6.82 -0.36 -20.45
C ALA A 385 7.26 0.78 -19.55
N SER A 386 7.29 2.01 -20.07
CA SER A 386 7.52 3.22 -19.29
C SER A 386 6.22 3.78 -18.74
N VAL A 387 6.28 4.38 -17.55
CA VAL A 387 5.15 5.03 -16.89
C VAL A 387 5.31 6.55 -16.94
N LYS A 388 4.41 7.20 -17.65
CA LYS A 388 4.38 8.65 -17.80
C LYS A 388 3.41 9.26 -16.80
N PRO A 389 3.85 10.10 -15.86
CA PRO A 389 2.93 10.90 -15.05
C PRO A 389 2.10 11.84 -15.90
N ILE A 390 0.84 12.01 -15.53
CA ILE A 390 -0.09 12.93 -16.19
C ILE A 390 -0.81 13.80 -15.16
N SER A 391 -1.25 14.95 -15.63
CA SER A 391 -2.21 15.78 -14.89
C SER A 391 -3.12 16.51 -15.88
N PHE A 392 -4.36 16.77 -15.46
CA PHE A 392 -5.34 17.50 -16.24
C PHE A 392 -6.34 18.20 -15.31
N THR A 393 -7.05 19.18 -15.85
CA THR A 393 -8.12 19.85 -15.13
C THR A 393 -9.45 19.16 -15.46
N SER A 394 -10.16 18.68 -14.44
CA SER A 394 -11.50 18.10 -14.59
C SER A 394 -12.54 19.15 -14.99
N ARG A 395 -13.72 18.71 -15.42
CA ARG A 395 -14.83 19.58 -15.89
C ARG A 395 -15.31 20.60 -14.85
N ASP A 396 -15.09 20.33 -13.56
CA ASP A 396 -15.41 21.23 -12.44
C ASP A 396 -14.19 22.03 -11.91
N GLY A 397 -13.09 22.05 -12.68
CA GLY A 397 -11.92 22.88 -12.39
C GLY A 397 -10.90 22.28 -11.42
N LYS A 398 -11.09 21.01 -10.97
CA LYS A 398 -10.17 20.35 -10.05
C LYS A 398 -8.96 19.79 -10.80
N GLN A 399 -7.77 19.97 -10.26
CA GLN A 399 -6.57 19.32 -10.81
C GLN A 399 -6.57 17.84 -10.41
N VAL A 400 -6.45 16.97 -11.40
CA VAL A 400 -6.43 15.51 -11.24
C VAL A 400 -5.12 14.97 -11.79
N TYR A 401 -4.60 13.93 -11.16
CA TYR A 401 -3.30 13.33 -11.44
C TYR A 401 -3.47 11.87 -11.83
N GLY A 402 -2.45 11.26 -12.40
CA GLY A 402 -2.48 9.85 -12.78
C GLY A 402 -1.25 9.42 -13.56
N TYR A 403 -1.36 8.26 -14.19
CA TYR A 403 -0.27 7.65 -14.93
C TYR A 403 -0.75 7.03 -16.23
N LEU A 404 0.11 7.10 -17.25
CA LEU A 404 -0.02 6.34 -18.50
C LEU A 404 1.14 5.33 -18.58
N THR A 405 0.83 4.05 -18.56
CA THR A 405 1.80 3.00 -18.91
C THR A 405 1.77 2.81 -20.43
N ILE A 406 2.89 3.12 -21.08
CA ILE A 406 3.01 3.17 -22.54
C ILE A 406 3.73 1.89 -23.00
N PRO A 407 3.15 1.08 -23.90
CA PRO A 407 3.76 -0.15 -24.40
C PRO A 407 5.19 0.05 -24.91
N HIS A 408 6.11 -0.82 -24.50
CA HIS A 408 7.49 -0.79 -24.92
C HIS A 408 7.61 -0.83 -26.45
N GLY A 409 8.46 0.03 -27.02
CA GLY A 409 8.69 0.11 -28.47
C GLY A 409 7.55 0.77 -29.28
N SER A 410 6.43 1.17 -28.64
CA SER A 410 5.37 1.90 -29.32
C SER A 410 5.68 3.40 -29.42
N ASN A 411 5.01 4.08 -30.36
CA ASN A 411 5.11 5.53 -30.47
C ASN A 411 4.20 6.28 -29.45
N GLY A 412 3.46 5.54 -28.63
CA GLY A 412 2.56 6.08 -27.60
C GLY A 412 1.32 6.80 -28.14
N LYS A 413 0.94 6.60 -29.40
CA LYS A 413 -0.18 7.31 -30.03
C LYS A 413 -1.19 6.36 -30.65
N ASN A 414 -2.46 6.76 -30.55
CA ASN A 414 -3.60 6.07 -31.14
C ASN A 414 -3.66 4.57 -30.80
N LEU A 415 -3.35 4.27 -29.53
CA LEU A 415 -3.28 2.90 -29.02
C LEU A 415 -4.65 2.42 -28.51
N PRO A 416 -4.92 1.10 -28.55
CA PRO A 416 -5.99 0.55 -27.74
C PRO A 416 -5.70 0.82 -26.26
N MET A 417 -6.71 1.21 -25.48
CA MET A 417 -6.51 1.66 -24.10
C MET A 417 -7.37 0.86 -23.11
N ILE A 418 -6.76 0.55 -21.98
CA ILE A 418 -7.46 0.07 -20.79
C ILE A 418 -7.44 1.20 -19.76
N VAL A 419 -8.63 1.68 -19.38
CA VAL A 419 -8.80 2.60 -18.24
C VAL A 419 -8.89 1.75 -16.99
N ASN A 420 -7.97 1.99 -16.03
CA ASN A 420 -7.79 1.14 -14.87
C ASN A 420 -7.90 1.97 -13.58
N PRO A 421 -9.13 2.30 -13.12
CA PRO A 421 -9.34 2.98 -11.85
C PRO A 421 -8.98 2.06 -10.68
N HIS A 422 -8.26 2.61 -9.71
CA HIS A 422 -7.86 1.89 -8.50
C HIS A 422 -9.03 1.66 -7.53
N GLY A 423 -8.81 0.77 -6.55
CA GLY A 423 -9.75 0.49 -5.46
C GLY A 423 -9.78 1.60 -4.40
N GLY A 424 -10.60 1.44 -3.40
CA GLY A 424 -10.75 2.39 -2.29
C GLY A 424 -12.20 2.87 -2.13
N PRO A 425 -12.60 4.09 -2.57
CA PRO A 425 -11.86 5.14 -3.29
C PRO A 425 -11.13 6.15 -2.39
N ILE A 426 -11.34 6.11 -1.07
CA ILE A 426 -10.81 7.11 -0.14
C ILE A 426 -9.52 6.60 0.49
N GLY A 427 -8.42 7.28 0.22
CA GLY A 427 -7.08 6.97 0.75
C GLY A 427 -6.15 6.22 -0.22
N PRO A 428 -6.51 5.07 -0.80
CA PRO A 428 -5.68 4.42 -1.82
C PRO A 428 -5.41 5.31 -3.03
N ARG A 429 -4.28 5.06 -3.71
CA ARG A 429 -3.88 5.73 -4.96
C ARG A 429 -2.98 4.82 -5.79
N ASP A 430 -2.88 5.14 -7.07
CA ASP A 430 -1.79 4.64 -7.91
C ASP A 430 -0.52 5.45 -7.66
N ASN A 431 0.62 4.77 -7.70
CA ASN A 431 1.95 5.35 -7.50
C ASN A 431 2.82 5.13 -8.74
N TRP A 432 3.83 5.98 -8.92
CA TRP A 432 4.85 5.74 -9.89
C TRP A 432 5.71 4.54 -9.45
N GLY A 433 5.92 3.60 -10.35
CA GLY A 433 6.71 2.41 -10.08
C GLY A 433 6.28 1.22 -10.93
N PHE A 434 6.92 0.09 -10.70
CA PHE A 434 6.63 -1.15 -11.40
C PHE A 434 5.30 -1.75 -10.93
N ASN A 435 4.32 -1.78 -11.84
CA ASN A 435 3.03 -2.44 -11.61
C ASN A 435 2.89 -3.63 -12.57
N SER A 436 2.94 -4.86 -12.03
CA SER A 436 2.89 -6.10 -12.83
C SER A 436 1.67 -6.19 -13.75
N GLU A 437 0.52 -5.70 -13.30
CA GLU A 437 -0.74 -5.73 -14.06
C GLU A 437 -0.71 -4.73 -15.22
N ALA A 438 -0.32 -3.49 -14.96
CA ALA A 438 -0.15 -2.48 -16.01
C ALA A 438 0.93 -2.89 -17.02
N GLN A 439 2.03 -3.49 -16.55
CA GLN A 439 3.09 -4.04 -17.41
C GLN A 439 2.59 -5.20 -18.27
N LEU A 440 1.77 -6.11 -17.71
CA LEU A 440 1.14 -7.19 -18.47
C LEU A 440 0.29 -6.64 -19.62
N PHE A 441 -0.59 -5.68 -19.33
CA PHE A 441 -1.45 -5.08 -20.36
C PHE A 441 -0.62 -4.32 -21.40
N ALA A 442 0.37 -3.57 -20.97
CA ALA A 442 1.25 -2.85 -21.87
C ALA A 442 2.06 -3.80 -22.76
N ASN A 443 2.54 -4.93 -22.26
CA ASN A 443 3.21 -5.97 -23.05
C ASN A 443 2.28 -6.57 -24.12
N ARG A 444 0.97 -6.51 -23.94
CA ARG A 444 -0.06 -6.93 -24.92
C ARG A 444 -0.45 -5.80 -25.88
N GLY A 445 0.20 -4.65 -25.80
CA GLY A 445 0.01 -3.52 -26.72
C GLY A 445 -1.05 -2.51 -26.25
N TYR A 446 -1.57 -2.63 -25.03
CA TYR A 446 -2.53 -1.68 -24.49
C TYR A 446 -1.85 -0.51 -23.79
N LEU A 447 -2.28 0.72 -24.08
CA LEU A 447 -2.05 1.86 -23.21
C LEU A 447 -2.85 1.63 -21.93
N VAL A 448 -2.26 1.83 -20.75
CA VAL A 448 -2.98 1.73 -19.47
C VAL A 448 -3.09 3.10 -18.84
N LEU A 449 -4.32 3.55 -18.59
CA LEU A 449 -4.60 4.82 -17.94
C LEU A 449 -5.04 4.57 -16.49
N GLN A 450 -4.22 4.99 -15.55
CA GLN A 450 -4.49 4.95 -14.10
C GLN A 450 -4.75 6.37 -13.60
N VAL A 451 -5.88 6.59 -12.93
CA VAL A 451 -6.34 7.93 -12.53
C VAL A 451 -6.43 8.03 -11.03
N ASN A 452 -5.67 8.95 -10.45
CA ASN A 452 -5.82 9.35 -9.05
C ASN A 452 -6.93 10.40 -8.94
N PHE A 453 -8.16 9.93 -8.98
CA PHE A 453 -9.37 10.75 -8.88
C PHE A 453 -9.50 11.38 -7.48
N ARG A 454 -10.37 12.39 -7.32
CA ARG A 454 -10.70 12.93 -5.99
C ARG A 454 -11.07 11.81 -5.02
N GLY A 455 -10.55 11.85 -3.81
CA GLY A 455 -10.63 10.74 -2.85
C GLY A 455 -9.31 10.00 -2.69
N SER A 456 -8.44 9.98 -3.72
CA SER A 456 -7.11 9.40 -3.63
C SER A 456 -6.27 10.13 -2.58
N GLY A 457 -5.50 9.37 -1.80
CA GLY A 457 -4.55 9.89 -0.82
C GLY A 457 -3.29 10.48 -1.44
N GLY A 458 -2.44 11.08 -0.61
CA GLY A 458 -1.14 11.58 -1.02
C GLY A 458 -1.16 12.93 -1.76
N TYR A 459 -2.31 13.59 -1.86
CA TYR A 459 -2.48 14.92 -2.42
C TYR A 459 -3.07 15.91 -1.41
N GLY A 460 -2.85 15.65 -0.13
CA GLY A 460 -3.41 16.39 0.98
C GLY A 460 -4.86 16.02 1.32
N LYS A 461 -5.27 16.35 2.55
CA LYS A 461 -6.58 15.99 3.09
C LYS A 461 -7.74 16.57 2.27
N ALA A 462 -7.61 17.80 1.76
CA ALA A 462 -8.65 18.44 0.94
C ALA A 462 -8.99 17.65 -0.33
N PHE A 463 -8.00 17.06 -1.00
CA PHE A 463 -8.22 16.24 -2.19
C PHE A 463 -8.86 14.90 -1.83
N GLN A 464 -8.40 14.30 -0.73
CA GLN A 464 -8.96 13.04 -0.23
C GLN A 464 -10.42 13.21 0.23
N ASP A 465 -10.72 14.23 1.03
CA ASP A 465 -12.09 14.48 1.52
C ASP A 465 -13.06 14.87 0.41
N ALA A 466 -12.57 15.46 -0.69
CA ALA A 466 -13.38 15.78 -1.86
C ALA A 466 -14.01 14.54 -2.53
N GLY A 467 -13.57 13.33 -2.19
CA GLY A 467 -14.16 12.06 -2.66
C GLY A 467 -15.37 11.60 -1.87
N HIS A 468 -15.62 12.12 -0.65
CA HIS A 468 -16.77 11.71 0.15
C HIS A 468 -18.08 12.06 -0.53
N ARG A 469 -19.01 11.11 -0.58
CA ARG A 469 -20.32 11.20 -1.23
C ARG A 469 -20.24 11.51 -2.74
N GLN A 470 -19.11 11.17 -3.39
CA GLN A 470 -18.85 11.43 -4.79
C GLN A 470 -18.67 10.16 -5.64
N TRP A 471 -19.02 8.99 -5.10
CA TRP A 471 -18.76 7.71 -5.77
C TRP A 471 -19.36 7.65 -7.19
N GLY A 472 -20.65 7.90 -7.33
CA GLY A 472 -21.35 7.90 -8.60
C GLY A 472 -21.31 9.23 -9.36
N GLN A 473 -20.62 10.24 -8.84
CA GLN A 473 -20.64 11.61 -9.35
C GLN A 473 -19.24 12.13 -9.68
N GLY A 474 -18.65 12.96 -8.81
CA GLY A 474 -17.38 13.64 -9.03
C GLY A 474 -16.22 12.70 -9.33
N ILE A 475 -16.13 11.55 -8.64
CA ILE A 475 -15.09 10.55 -8.90
C ILE A 475 -15.26 9.95 -10.31
N GLN A 476 -16.48 9.61 -10.71
CA GLN A 476 -16.71 9.11 -12.07
C GLN A 476 -16.42 10.18 -13.12
N ASN A 477 -16.75 11.45 -12.84
CA ASN A 477 -16.38 12.55 -13.73
C ASN A 477 -14.87 12.63 -13.94
N ASP A 478 -14.07 12.50 -12.89
CA ASP A 478 -12.61 12.53 -13.00
C ASP A 478 -12.09 11.39 -13.90
N ILE A 479 -12.66 10.18 -13.80
CA ILE A 479 -12.29 9.01 -14.62
C ILE A 479 -12.70 9.24 -16.09
N LEU A 480 -13.92 9.73 -16.34
CA LEU A 480 -14.41 10.03 -17.67
C LEU A 480 -13.58 11.15 -18.32
N ASP A 481 -13.29 12.23 -17.59
CA ASP A 481 -12.49 13.36 -18.06
C ASP A 481 -11.05 12.94 -18.39
N ALA A 482 -10.46 12.02 -17.60
CA ALA A 482 -9.15 11.42 -17.90
C ALA A 482 -9.18 10.64 -19.22
N THR A 483 -10.25 9.88 -19.46
CA THR A 483 -10.44 9.11 -20.69
C THR A 483 -10.54 10.04 -21.90
N HIS A 484 -11.38 11.08 -21.81
CA HIS A 484 -11.50 12.11 -22.85
C HIS A 484 -10.20 12.88 -23.07
N TRP A 485 -9.47 13.17 -21.98
CA TRP A 485 -8.16 13.81 -22.06
C TRP A 485 -7.16 12.94 -22.84
N ALA A 486 -7.09 11.64 -22.57
CA ALA A 486 -6.19 10.73 -23.27
C ALA A 486 -6.50 10.62 -24.77
N ILE A 487 -7.78 10.62 -25.14
CA ILE A 487 -8.24 10.70 -26.54
C ILE A 487 -7.80 12.02 -27.17
N LYS A 488 -8.09 13.15 -26.52
CA LYS A 488 -7.77 14.50 -27.02
C LYS A 488 -6.26 14.71 -27.23
N GLN A 489 -5.42 14.11 -26.36
CA GLN A 489 -3.97 14.16 -26.49
C GLN A 489 -3.42 13.21 -27.58
N GLY A 490 -4.28 12.40 -28.20
CA GLY A 490 -3.91 11.46 -29.24
C GLY A 490 -3.19 10.20 -28.74
N TYR A 491 -3.25 9.92 -27.42
CA TYR A 491 -2.70 8.68 -26.87
C TYR A 491 -3.59 7.49 -27.18
N ALA A 492 -4.89 7.62 -26.95
CA ALA A 492 -5.88 6.56 -27.11
C ALA A 492 -6.63 6.66 -28.42
N ASP A 493 -6.90 5.52 -29.04
CA ASP A 493 -7.88 5.38 -30.11
C ASP A 493 -9.29 5.35 -29.48
N LYS A 494 -10.11 6.36 -29.79
CA LYS A 494 -11.46 6.51 -29.22
C LYS A 494 -12.39 5.32 -29.47
N ASP A 495 -12.13 4.53 -30.49
CA ASP A 495 -12.92 3.37 -30.87
C ASP A 495 -12.40 2.05 -30.28
N ARG A 496 -11.32 2.10 -29.49
CA ARG A 496 -10.67 0.92 -28.87
C ARG A 496 -10.32 1.16 -27.41
N ILE A 497 -11.34 1.41 -26.57
CA ILE A 497 -11.17 1.66 -25.13
C ILE A 497 -12.04 0.69 -24.34
N CYS A 498 -11.44 -0.05 -23.41
CA CYS A 498 -12.13 -0.81 -22.36
C CYS A 498 -11.83 -0.23 -20.99
N ILE A 499 -12.68 -0.54 -20.02
CA ILE A 499 -12.49 -0.16 -18.62
C ILE A 499 -12.44 -1.42 -17.75
N TYR A 500 -11.48 -1.45 -16.81
CA TYR A 500 -11.26 -2.56 -15.89
C TYR A 500 -10.75 -2.03 -14.56
N GLY A 501 -11.21 -2.59 -13.47
CA GLY A 501 -10.65 -2.31 -12.15
C GLY A 501 -11.14 -3.28 -11.09
N GLY A 502 -10.44 -3.28 -9.94
CA GLY A 502 -10.79 -4.09 -8.78
C GLY A 502 -11.47 -3.29 -7.68
N SER A 503 -12.36 -3.93 -6.89
CA SER A 503 -13.03 -3.31 -5.76
C SER A 503 -13.85 -2.07 -6.18
N PHE A 504 -13.55 -0.89 -5.65
CA PHE A 504 -14.12 0.35 -6.16
C PHE A 504 -13.84 0.56 -7.66
N GLY A 505 -12.66 0.13 -8.17
CA GLY A 505 -12.38 0.14 -9.60
C GLY A 505 -13.35 -0.75 -10.40
N GLY A 506 -13.76 -1.88 -9.82
CA GLY A 506 -14.80 -2.76 -10.39
C GLY A 506 -16.18 -2.08 -10.43
N TYR A 507 -16.54 -1.34 -9.39
CA TYR A 507 -17.69 -0.45 -9.40
C TYR A 507 -17.61 0.57 -10.53
N SER A 508 -16.48 1.29 -10.64
CA SER A 508 -16.27 2.29 -11.67
C SER A 508 -16.32 1.71 -13.08
N SER A 509 -15.87 0.46 -13.25
CA SER A 509 -15.89 -0.23 -14.56
C SER A 509 -17.31 -0.47 -15.08
N LEU A 510 -18.31 -0.52 -14.21
CA LEU A 510 -19.72 -0.65 -14.59
C LEU A 510 -20.47 0.69 -14.52
N MET A 511 -20.06 1.58 -13.62
CA MET A 511 -20.69 2.89 -13.45
C MET A 511 -20.33 3.86 -14.59
N ALA A 512 -19.08 3.86 -15.07
CA ALA A 512 -18.64 4.73 -16.15
C ALA A 512 -19.40 4.47 -17.46
N PRO A 513 -19.53 3.22 -17.98
CA PRO A 513 -20.34 2.97 -19.16
C PRO A 513 -21.85 3.17 -18.94
N ALA A 514 -22.36 3.06 -17.71
CA ALA A 514 -23.74 3.41 -17.42
C ALA A 514 -24.01 4.92 -17.54
N ARG A 515 -22.97 5.75 -17.36
CA ARG A 515 -23.04 7.21 -17.47
C ARG A 515 -22.72 7.74 -18.88
N GLU A 516 -21.73 7.14 -19.55
CA GLU A 516 -21.34 7.46 -20.94
C GLU A 516 -21.30 6.16 -21.77
N PRO A 517 -22.47 5.69 -22.26
CA PRO A 517 -22.60 4.36 -22.90
C PRO A 517 -21.76 4.15 -24.17
N ASP A 518 -21.40 5.23 -24.86
CA ASP A 518 -20.70 5.16 -26.15
C ASP A 518 -19.17 5.27 -26.01
N LEU A 519 -18.68 5.63 -24.82
CA LEU A 519 -17.25 5.90 -24.61
C LEU A 519 -16.40 4.63 -24.59
N TYR A 520 -16.91 3.56 -24.01
CA TYR A 520 -16.19 2.30 -23.86
C TYR A 520 -16.72 1.21 -24.80
N LYS A 521 -15.86 0.27 -25.17
CA LYS A 521 -16.20 -0.89 -26.02
C LYS A 521 -16.37 -2.18 -25.21
N CYS A 522 -15.84 -2.24 -24.02
CA CYS A 522 -16.05 -3.33 -23.06
C CYS A 522 -15.75 -2.90 -21.61
N ALA A 523 -16.28 -3.65 -20.66
CA ALA A 523 -16.06 -3.45 -19.24
C ALA A 523 -15.80 -4.76 -18.52
N PHE A 524 -14.75 -4.78 -17.66
CA PHE A 524 -14.46 -5.93 -16.81
C PHE A 524 -14.52 -5.51 -15.34
N GLY A 525 -15.52 -6.02 -14.62
CA GLY A 525 -15.69 -5.75 -13.18
C GLY A 525 -15.06 -6.85 -12.33
N TYR A 526 -14.07 -6.51 -11.50
CA TYR A 526 -13.36 -7.46 -10.66
C TYR A 526 -13.57 -7.14 -9.17
N VAL A 527 -14.06 -8.12 -8.40
CA VAL A 527 -14.36 -8.01 -6.96
C VAL A 527 -15.05 -6.69 -6.62
N GLY A 528 -15.99 -6.26 -7.48
CA GLY A 528 -16.60 -4.94 -7.41
C GLY A 528 -17.79 -4.86 -6.50
N VAL A 529 -18.12 -3.65 -6.07
CA VAL A 529 -19.36 -3.31 -5.35
C VAL A 529 -20.34 -2.71 -6.32
N TYR A 530 -21.51 -3.31 -6.51
CA TYR A 530 -22.46 -2.89 -7.53
C TYR A 530 -23.82 -2.46 -6.98
N ASP A 531 -24.08 -2.79 -5.72
CA ASP A 531 -25.27 -2.40 -4.95
C ASP A 531 -24.82 -1.73 -3.65
N MET A 532 -25.04 -0.43 -3.54
CA MET A 532 -24.60 0.37 -2.40
C MET A 532 -25.41 0.10 -1.13
N GLU A 533 -26.69 -0.29 -1.23
CA GLU A 533 -27.48 -0.66 -0.05
C GLU A 533 -26.92 -1.94 0.58
N MET A 534 -26.50 -2.92 -0.22
CA MET A 534 -25.91 -4.17 0.24
C MET A 534 -24.63 -3.95 1.08
N MET A 535 -23.87 -2.88 0.87
CA MET A 535 -22.68 -2.56 1.68
C MET A 535 -23.00 -2.27 3.15
N PHE A 536 -24.23 -1.85 3.46
CA PHE A 536 -24.69 -1.65 4.84
C PHE A 536 -25.20 -2.91 5.49
N GLU A 537 -25.44 -3.98 4.71
CA GLU A 537 -26.09 -5.20 5.17
C GLU A 537 -25.14 -6.39 5.21
N LYS A 538 -24.13 -6.43 4.31
CA LYS A 538 -23.26 -7.59 4.12
C LYS A 538 -21.78 -7.20 4.07
N GLY A 539 -20.94 -8.17 4.42
CA GLY A 539 -19.49 -8.05 4.41
C GLY A 539 -18.91 -7.58 5.73
N ASP A 540 -17.59 -7.39 5.76
CA ASP A 540 -16.83 -7.09 6.98
C ASP A 540 -16.92 -5.63 7.43
N ILE A 541 -17.28 -4.70 6.53
CA ILE A 541 -17.34 -3.27 6.84
C ILE A 541 -18.46 -2.97 7.86
N PRO A 542 -19.72 -3.39 7.66
CA PRO A 542 -20.81 -3.07 8.60
C PRO A 542 -20.74 -3.84 9.92
N GLU A 543 -19.87 -4.84 10.07
CA GLU A 543 -19.68 -5.58 11.32
C GLU A 543 -19.09 -4.73 12.45
N ARG A 544 -18.52 -3.55 12.11
CA ARG A 544 -17.90 -2.64 13.07
C ARG A 544 -18.51 -1.25 12.97
N GLU A 545 -18.69 -0.59 14.11
CA GLU A 545 -19.19 0.79 14.13
C GLU A 545 -18.30 1.76 13.35
N SER A 546 -16.97 1.57 13.40
CA SER A 546 -16.04 2.35 12.57
C SER A 546 -16.28 2.18 11.06
N GLY A 547 -16.65 0.97 10.64
CA GLY A 547 -17.02 0.68 9.25
C GLY A 547 -18.36 1.32 8.87
N LEU A 548 -19.37 1.26 9.75
CA LEU A 548 -20.64 1.94 9.52
C LEU A 548 -20.48 3.47 9.44
N ARG A 549 -19.64 4.06 10.29
CA ARG A 549 -19.29 5.50 10.19
C ARG A 549 -18.62 5.83 8.87
N PHE A 550 -17.66 5.00 8.43
CA PHE A 550 -17.04 5.15 7.13
C PHE A 550 -18.08 5.13 6.00
N LEU A 551 -19.00 4.17 5.99
CA LEU A 551 -20.05 4.08 4.96
C LEU A 551 -20.96 5.33 5.00
N ARG A 552 -21.42 5.75 6.18
CA ARG A 552 -22.27 6.94 6.35
C ARG A 552 -21.57 8.20 5.82
N ARG A 553 -20.28 8.39 6.15
CA ARG A 553 -19.49 9.52 5.68
C ARG A 553 -19.26 9.48 4.17
N THR A 554 -18.94 8.30 3.64
CA THR A 554 -18.48 8.13 2.26
C THR A 554 -19.62 8.02 1.25
N LEU A 555 -20.71 7.33 1.61
CA LEU A 555 -21.86 7.06 0.74
C LEU A 555 -23.11 7.85 1.12
N GLY A 556 -23.26 8.19 2.41
CA GLY A 556 -24.53 8.67 2.97
C GLY A 556 -25.45 7.52 3.33
N THR A 557 -26.69 7.84 3.71
CA THR A 557 -27.69 6.85 4.17
C THR A 557 -29.02 6.93 3.43
N ASP A 558 -29.15 7.89 2.50
CA ASP A 558 -30.38 8.03 1.70
C ASP A 558 -30.47 6.90 0.69
N LYS A 559 -31.50 6.07 0.82
CA LYS A 559 -31.67 4.88 -0.03
C LYS A 559 -31.93 5.22 -1.48
N ALA A 560 -32.54 6.35 -1.78
CA ALA A 560 -32.78 6.77 -3.17
C ALA A 560 -31.45 7.18 -3.82
N GLU A 561 -30.58 7.91 -3.10
CA GLU A 561 -29.23 8.25 -3.56
C GLU A 561 -28.36 7.00 -3.74
N LEU A 562 -28.39 6.06 -2.78
CA LEU A 562 -27.64 4.80 -2.87
C LEU A 562 -28.06 3.99 -4.11
N ARG A 563 -29.36 3.87 -4.39
CA ARG A 563 -29.87 3.21 -5.61
C ARG A 563 -29.45 3.95 -6.87
N ALA A 564 -29.60 5.28 -6.90
CA ALA A 564 -29.25 6.09 -8.06
C ALA A 564 -27.75 6.01 -8.43
N THR A 565 -26.90 5.68 -7.46
CA THR A 565 -25.46 5.50 -7.65
C THR A 565 -25.03 4.02 -7.68
N SER A 566 -25.96 3.08 -7.70
CA SER A 566 -25.70 1.63 -7.84
C SER A 566 -25.73 1.21 -9.31
N PRO A 567 -24.65 0.63 -9.88
CA PRO A 567 -24.67 0.09 -11.24
C PRO A 567 -25.82 -0.89 -11.51
N THR A 568 -26.22 -1.70 -10.52
CA THR A 568 -27.36 -2.63 -10.61
C THR A 568 -28.67 -1.94 -11.00
N SER A 569 -28.85 -0.68 -10.62
CA SER A 569 -30.03 0.11 -10.97
C SER A 569 -29.94 0.77 -12.35
N LEU A 570 -28.76 0.83 -12.95
CA LEU A 570 -28.45 1.56 -14.18
C LEU A 570 -28.17 0.65 -15.37
N VAL A 571 -28.40 -0.65 -15.25
CA VAL A 571 -28.06 -1.67 -16.26
C VAL A 571 -28.63 -1.40 -17.65
N LYS A 572 -29.79 -0.73 -17.75
CA LYS A 572 -30.39 -0.34 -19.02
C LYS A 572 -29.50 0.60 -19.86
N ASN A 573 -28.58 1.30 -19.21
CA ASN A 573 -27.65 2.20 -19.88
C ASN A 573 -26.35 1.49 -20.30
N ILE A 574 -26.03 0.34 -19.69
CA ILE A 574 -24.83 -0.45 -20.04
C ILE A 574 -25.14 -1.25 -21.31
N LYS A 575 -24.58 -0.80 -22.45
CA LYS A 575 -24.83 -1.39 -23.78
C LYS A 575 -23.67 -2.21 -24.33
N ILE A 576 -22.53 -2.15 -23.65
CA ILE A 576 -21.28 -2.78 -24.06
C ILE A 576 -21.15 -4.19 -23.46
N PRO A 577 -20.33 -5.06 -24.03
CA PRO A 577 -19.97 -6.34 -23.43
C PRO A 577 -19.39 -6.18 -22.04
N VAL A 578 -19.83 -7.04 -21.11
CA VAL A 578 -19.40 -7.04 -19.70
C VAL A 578 -18.85 -8.43 -19.33
N TYR A 579 -17.77 -8.43 -18.54
CA TYR A 579 -17.27 -9.61 -17.87
C TYR A 579 -17.17 -9.35 -16.36
N LEU A 580 -17.48 -10.33 -15.52
CA LEU A 580 -17.47 -10.18 -14.06
C LEU A 580 -16.57 -11.23 -13.41
N ALA A 581 -15.85 -10.86 -12.36
CA ALA A 581 -15.07 -11.82 -11.57
C ALA A 581 -15.09 -11.48 -10.07
N ALA A 582 -15.16 -12.51 -9.21
CA ALA A 582 -15.14 -12.37 -7.76
C ALA A 582 -14.47 -13.56 -7.09
N GLY A 583 -13.94 -13.36 -5.88
CA GLY A 583 -13.55 -14.43 -4.97
C GLY A 583 -14.75 -14.97 -4.22
N ALA A 584 -14.88 -16.30 -4.14
CA ALA A 584 -16.01 -16.94 -3.45
C ALA A 584 -16.01 -16.72 -1.92
N ARG A 585 -14.88 -16.28 -1.36
CA ARG A 585 -14.70 -16.01 0.07
C ARG A 585 -14.41 -14.54 0.36
N ASP A 586 -14.73 -13.67 -0.59
CA ASP A 586 -14.57 -12.22 -0.45
C ASP A 586 -15.53 -11.70 0.63
N ALA A 587 -14.98 -11.22 1.74
CA ALA A 587 -15.74 -10.64 2.84
C ALA A 587 -15.92 -9.12 2.68
N ARG A 588 -15.14 -8.46 1.80
CA ARG A 588 -15.18 -7.02 1.57
C ARG A 588 -16.21 -6.63 0.51
N ALA A 589 -16.04 -7.15 -0.70
CA ALA A 589 -17.02 -7.07 -1.78
C ALA A 589 -17.62 -8.46 -1.97
N VAL A 590 -18.57 -8.80 -1.12
CA VAL A 590 -19.13 -10.15 -1.06
C VAL A 590 -19.57 -10.65 -2.44
N PRO A 591 -19.41 -11.96 -2.77
CA PRO A 591 -19.72 -12.50 -4.10
C PRO A 591 -21.16 -12.20 -4.55
N GLU A 592 -22.07 -11.99 -3.59
CA GLU A 592 -23.46 -11.59 -3.87
C GLU A 592 -23.57 -10.23 -4.60
N GLN A 593 -22.59 -9.34 -4.47
CA GLN A 593 -22.50 -8.11 -5.27
C GLN A 593 -22.37 -8.44 -6.76
N THR A 594 -21.44 -9.35 -7.10
CA THR A 594 -21.22 -9.82 -8.48
C THR A 594 -22.42 -10.60 -9.00
N GLU A 595 -23.03 -11.45 -8.19
CA GLU A 595 -24.24 -12.17 -8.56
C GLU A 595 -25.45 -11.24 -8.77
N ALA A 596 -25.62 -10.21 -7.95
CA ALA A 596 -26.68 -9.21 -8.11
C ALA A 596 -26.49 -8.44 -9.42
N MET A 597 -25.24 -8.05 -9.74
CA MET A 597 -24.94 -7.36 -10.99
C MET A 597 -25.20 -8.26 -12.21
N ASN A 598 -24.82 -9.53 -12.15
CA ASN A 598 -25.12 -10.50 -13.20
C ASN A 598 -26.62 -10.66 -13.44
N ARG A 599 -27.41 -10.85 -12.36
CA ARG A 599 -28.88 -10.92 -12.48
C ARG A 599 -29.47 -9.64 -13.07
N ALA A 600 -28.99 -8.49 -12.66
CA ALA A 600 -29.47 -7.20 -13.14
C ALA A 600 -29.17 -7.00 -14.64
N LEU A 601 -27.96 -7.34 -15.10
CA LEU A 601 -27.56 -7.28 -16.51
C LEU A 601 -28.42 -8.21 -17.39
N ILE A 602 -28.66 -9.46 -16.93
CA ILE A 602 -29.54 -10.41 -17.63
C ILE A 602 -30.96 -9.82 -17.75
N ALA A 603 -31.52 -9.33 -16.64
CA ALA A 603 -32.85 -8.71 -16.63
C ALA A 603 -32.91 -7.44 -17.47
N GLY A 604 -31.81 -6.69 -17.60
CA GLY A 604 -31.67 -5.52 -18.44
C GLY A 604 -31.48 -5.80 -19.93
N GLY A 605 -31.38 -7.09 -20.32
CA GLY A 605 -31.20 -7.52 -21.71
C GLY A 605 -29.75 -7.46 -22.23
N ASN A 606 -28.76 -7.30 -21.35
CA ASN A 606 -27.34 -7.31 -21.68
C ASN A 606 -26.59 -8.34 -20.78
N PRO A 607 -26.78 -9.65 -20.95
CA PRO A 607 -26.13 -10.67 -20.14
C PRO A 607 -24.60 -10.55 -20.28
N PRO A 608 -23.83 -10.74 -19.19
CA PRO A 608 -22.37 -10.76 -19.26
C PRO A 608 -21.86 -11.85 -20.22
N GLU A 609 -20.77 -11.57 -20.94
CA GLU A 609 -20.09 -12.59 -21.77
C GLU A 609 -19.47 -13.71 -20.93
N GLY A 610 -19.14 -13.41 -19.67
CA GLY A 610 -18.64 -14.39 -18.73
C GLY A 610 -18.68 -13.90 -17.30
N MET A 611 -18.63 -14.89 -16.38
CA MET A 611 -18.55 -14.65 -14.95
C MET A 611 -17.67 -15.71 -14.28
N ILE A 612 -16.74 -15.27 -13.43
CA ILE A 612 -15.89 -16.13 -12.61
C ILE A 612 -16.20 -15.85 -11.13
N ILE A 613 -16.61 -16.89 -10.39
CA ILE A 613 -16.59 -16.84 -8.92
C ILE A 613 -15.60 -17.93 -8.47
N GLN A 614 -14.38 -17.48 -8.12
CA GLN A 614 -13.26 -18.38 -7.88
C GLN A 614 -13.26 -18.93 -6.45
N SER A 615 -13.39 -20.26 -6.32
CA SER A 615 -13.33 -20.94 -5.02
C SER A 615 -11.98 -20.70 -4.33
N GLY A 616 -12.03 -20.46 -3.03
CA GLY A 616 -10.85 -20.29 -2.17
C GLY A 616 -10.19 -18.92 -2.23
N GLU A 617 -10.62 -18.04 -3.14
CA GLU A 617 -10.13 -16.66 -3.23
C GLU A 617 -10.97 -15.69 -2.41
N MET A 618 -10.31 -14.64 -1.93
CA MET A 618 -10.87 -13.54 -1.12
C MET A 618 -10.95 -12.24 -1.93
N HIS A 619 -10.75 -11.09 -1.30
CA HIS A 619 -10.76 -9.79 -1.98
C HIS A 619 -9.54 -9.61 -2.88
N GLY A 620 -9.70 -9.97 -4.15
CA GLY A 620 -8.62 -10.11 -5.12
C GLY A 620 -7.94 -11.51 -5.05
N PHE A 621 -7.68 -12.10 -6.20
CA PHE A 621 -7.07 -13.43 -6.26
C PHE A 621 -5.61 -13.37 -5.81
N TYR A 622 -5.25 -14.28 -4.93
CA TYR A 622 -3.88 -14.36 -4.41
C TYR A 622 -3.06 -15.46 -5.11
N LYS A 623 -3.68 -16.62 -5.37
CA LYS A 623 -2.97 -17.76 -5.95
C LYS A 623 -2.57 -17.51 -7.40
N GLU A 624 -1.31 -17.80 -7.74
CA GLU A 624 -0.77 -17.58 -9.09
C GLU A 624 -1.59 -18.29 -10.17
N GLU A 625 -2.02 -19.53 -9.93
CA GLU A 625 -2.84 -20.31 -10.85
C GLU A 625 -4.20 -19.67 -11.15
N ASN A 626 -4.81 -19.07 -10.13
CA ASN A 626 -6.09 -18.38 -10.27
C ASN A 626 -5.92 -17.02 -10.97
N ASN A 627 -4.84 -16.32 -10.67
CA ASN A 627 -4.47 -15.10 -11.38
C ASN A 627 -4.15 -15.37 -12.85
N LEU A 628 -3.43 -16.46 -13.15
CA LEU A 628 -3.17 -16.87 -14.53
C LEU A 628 -4.47 -17.08 -15.31
N LYS A 629 -5.42 -17.80 -14.72
CA LYS A 629 -6.75 -18.01 -15.31
C LYS A 629 -7.50 -16.68 -15.51
N LEU A 630 -7.52 -15.83 -14.50
CA LEU A 630 -8.19 -14.51 -14.54
C LEU A 630 -7.62 -13.64 -15.67
N TYR A 631 -6.30 -13.47 -15.73
CA TYR A 631 -5.68 -12.64 -16.76
C TYR A 631 -5.75 -13.24 -18.14
N THR A 632 -5.77 -14.58 -18.27
CA THR A 632 -6.02 -15.25 -19.53
C THR A 632 -7.39 -14.88 -20.10
N GLU A 633 -8.45 -15.02 -19.28
CA GLU A 633 -9.81 -14.65 -19.69
C GLU A 633 -9.93 -13.16 -19.99
N MET A 634 -9.33 -12.32 -19.15
CA MET A 634 -9.35 -10.86 -19.30
C MET A 634 -8.67 -10.39 -20.59
N LEU A 635 -7.48 -10.90 -20.90
CA LEU A 635 -6.76 -10.53 -22.12
C LEU A 635 -7.51 -11.01 -23.37
N ASN A 636 -8.08 -12.21 -23.35
CA ASN A 636 -8.90 -12.71 -24.45
C ASN A 636 -10.17 -11.86 -24.63
N PHE A 637 -10.79 -11.42 -23.56
CA PHE A 637 -11.94 -10.51 -23.59
C PHE A 637 -11.58 -9.17 -24.22
N PHE A 638 -10.49 -8.53 -23.77
CA PHE A 638 -10.06 -7.25 -24.35
C PHE A 638 -9.67 -7.38 -25.83
N ALA A 639 -8.94 -8.45 -26.19
CA ALA A 639 -8.53 -8.67 -27.58
C ALA A 639 -9.72 -8.79 -28.54
N ARG A 640 -10.82 -9.41 -28.11
CA ARG A 640 -12.06 -9.51 -28.93
C ARG A 640 -12.68 -8.14 -29.21
N HIS A 641 -12.62 -7.21 -28.25
CA HIS A 641 -13.37 -5.96 -28.34
C HIS A 641 -12.55 -4.74 -28.79
N ILE A 642 -11.25 -4.71 -28.47
CA ILE A 642 -10.40 -3.56 -28.80
C ILE A 642 -9.10 -3.94 -29.51
N GLY A 643 -8.93 -5.21 -29.89
CA GLY A 643 -7.68 -5.70 -30.49
C GLY A 643 -6.57 -5.83 -29.44
N GLY A 644 -5.31 -5.82 -29.90
CA GLY A 644 -4.16 -6.15 -29.07
C GLY A 644 -3.86 -7.66 -29.05
N ALA A 645 -2.83 -8.08 -28.34
CA ALA A 645 -2.52 -9.48 -28.18
C ALA A 645 -3.39 -10.10 -27.08
N GLY A 646 -4.02 -11.24 -27.40
CA GLY A 646 -4.73 -12.05 -26.41
C GLY A 646 -3.77 -12.77 -25.44
N ALA A 647 -4.31 -13.76 -24.72
CA ALA A 647 -3.52 -14.57 -23.78
C ALA A 647 -2.50 -15.48 -24.49
N THR A 648 -2.84 -15.94 -25.66
CA THR A 648 -1.96 -16.81 -26.49
C THR A 648 -1.17 -15.99 -27.51
N LYS A 649 0.00 -16.53 -27.86
CA LYS A 649 0.88 -15.98 -28.92
C LYS A 649 0.21 -15.92 -30.27
#